data_068a443ecfdaa98d531473c66f493bb3
#
_entry.id   068a443ecfdaa98d531473c66f493bb3
#
_cell.length_a   1.000
_cell.length_b   1.000
_cell.length_c   1.000
_cell.angle_alpha   90.00
_cell.angle_beta   90.00
_cell.angle_gamma   90.00
#
_symmetry.space_group_name_H-M   'P 1'
#
loop_
_entity.id
_entity.type
_entity.pdbx_description
1 polymer ?
#
loop_
_entity_poly.entity_id
_entity_poly.type
_entity_poly.pdbx_seq_one_letter_code
_entity_poly.pdbx_strand_id
1 'polypeptide(L)'
;MIETKTANAIRVLSADAIQKAKSGHPGLPLGCASAAYELWANHMRHNPADPQWVDRDRFILSGGHGSMLLYSLFHLFGYGDLSMEDLKNFRQIDSLTPGHPEYGHTVGVEATTGPLGQGMGMAVGMAMAEAHLASVFNKDDIKIVDHYTYVLGGDGCMMEGLSSEAFSLAGTLGLGKLIVLYDSNNISIEGNTDIAFTEDTAKRFESYGFGVFQVEDGNDFAAIGAAIEAAKADTQRPSLIVLHTQIGYGCPAKQGKASAHGEPLGEENIIAMKENLGWESMEPFYVPQDVYDHMDKVKESLKAPEEDWNARFAAYCEKYPEMKELWDQYHDKNLPKKLWDNEEFWSYEDKPQATRNLSGELLNKINKVVPNLFGGSADLAPSNKTNLKGEGDFSKADYAGKNLHFGVREQAMTAIGNGLALHGGVIPYVATFFVFSDYMKPVARLSSLMQVPLVYVLTHDSIGVGEDGPTHEPIEQLAMLRAQPNFHVFRPADAKETAAAWYSAITSEKTPTALVLTRQNLPQLAGTGRDAIKGAYIVADSAKETPDAIIIATGSELSLAVEAKELLLKDGMDVRVVSMPCMDLFEEQSAEYKESVLPKAVRKRVAVEALSDFGWGRYVGLDGATVCMEGFGASGPAAQLFEKFGFTAERVAETVKSL
;
A
#
# COMPACT_ATOMS: atom_id res chain seq x y z
N MET A 1 6.46 -12.88 38.81
CA MET A 1 6.87 -11.48 38.57
C MET A 1 5.69 -10.78 37.90
N ILE A 2 5.59 -9.46 38.02
CA ILE A 2 4.43 -8.71 37.46
C ILE A 2 4.40 -8.77 35.93
N GLU A 3 5.56 -8.82 35.30
CA GLU A 3 5.71 -8.95 33.82
C GLU A 3 5.04 -10.24 33.30
N THR A 4 5.31 -11.38 33.97
CA THR A 4 4.67 -12.65 33.62
C THR A 4 3.15 -12.59 33.80
N LYS A 5 2.70 -11.93 34.88
CA LYS A 5 1.26 -11.73 35.13
C LYS A 5 0.62 -10.85 34.09
N THR A 6 1.30 -9.79 33.62
CA THR A 6 0.83 -8.92 32.56
C THR A 6 0.78 -9.64 31.20
N ALA A 7 1.80 -10.42 30.84
CA ALA A 7 1.77 -11.27 29.66
C ALA A 7 0.62 -12.31 29.73
N ASN A 8 0.34 -12.86 30.91
CA ASN A 8 -0.80 -13.74 31.10
C ASN A 8 -2.14 -13.01 30.98
N ALA A 9 -2.23 -11.72 31.35
CA ALA A 9 -3.42 -10.91 31.07
C ALA A 9 -3.68 -10.80 29.55
N ILE A 10 -2.64 -10.58 28.74
CA ILE A 10 -2.75 -10.56 27.27
C ILE A 10 -3.28 -11.91 26.75
N ARG A 11 -2.77 -13.04 27.27
CA ARG A 11 -3.22 -14.39 26.88
C ARG A 11 -4.68 -14.61 27.23
N VAL A 12 -5.07 -14.28 28.46
CA VAL A 12 -6.43 -14.49 28.95
C VAL A 12 -7.43 -13.61 28.22
N LEU A 13 -7.15 -12.32 28.03
CA LEU A 13 -8.00 -11.42 27.26
C LEU A 13 -8.20 -11.90 25.83
N SER A 14 -7.12 -12.36 25.18
CA SER A 14 -7.18 -12.90 23.82
C SER A 14 -8.04 -14.15 23.73
N ALA A 15 -7.85 -15.10 24.65
CA ALA A 15 -8.61 -16.34 24.66
C ALA A 15 -10.11 -16.10 24.95
N ASP A 16 -10.42 -15.25 25.94
CA ASP A 16 -11.79 -14.92 26.34
C ASP A 16 -12.54 -14.18 25.20
N ALA A 17 -11.91 -13.23 24.52
CA ALA A 17 -12.52 -12.49 23.40
C ALA A 17 -12.80 -13.41 22.22
N ILE A 18 -11.84 -14.26 21.83
CA ILE A 18 -12.00 -15.24 20.75
C ILE A 18 -13.09 -16.25 21.09
N GLN A 19 -13.16 -16.73 22.34
CA GLN A 19 -14.20 -17.66 22.79
C GLN A 19 -15.58 -17.01 22.74
N LYS A 20 -15.71 -15.77 23.22
CA LYS A 20 -16.98 -15.02 23.18
C LYS A 20 -17.46 -14.80 21.75
N ALA A 21 -16.54 -14.44 20.85
CA ALA A 21 -16.84 -14.25 19.42
C ALA A 21 -17.12 -15.58 18.69
N LYS A 22 -16.76 -16.73 19.27
CA LYS A 22 -16.77 -18.07 18.65
C LYS A 22 -16.01 -18.10 17.31
N SER A 23 -15.03 -17.22 17.17
CA SER A 23 -14.23 -17.04 15.96
C SER A 23 -12.96 -16.28 16.29
N GLY A 24 -11.83 -16.71 15.74
CA GLY A 24 -10.54 -16.03 15.88
C GLY A 24 -9.37 -17.01 16.03
N HIS A 25 -8.17 -16.46 16.20
CA HIS A 25 -6.92 -17.20 16.19
C HIS A 25 -6.18 -17.01 17.54
N PRO A 26 -6.32 -17.92 18.48
CA PRO A 26 -5.69 -17.78 19.80
C PRO A 26 -4.19 -18.11 19.80
N GLY A 27 -3.73 -18.91 18.85
CA GLY A 27 -2.41 -19.54 18.89
C GLY A 27 -1.25 -18.56 19.01
N LEU A 28 -1.15 -17.61 18.09
CA LEU A 28 -0.10 -16.58 18.08
C LEU A 28 -0.20 -15.65 19.31
N PRO A 29 -1.38 -15.10 19.68
CA PRO A 29 -1.50 -14.28 20.90
C PRO A 29 -0.99 -14.97 22.16
N LEU A 30 -1.28 -16.25 22.32
CA LEU A 30 -0.83 -17.01 23.49
C LEU A 30 0.67 -17.30 23.45
N GLY A 31 1.23 -17.60 22.27
CA GLY A 31 2.66 -17.87 22.09
C GLY A 31 3.55 -16.64 22.26
N CYS A 32 3.14 -15.52 21.68
CA CYS A 32 3.97 -14.32 21.58
C CYS A 32 3.71 -13.26 22.66
N ALA A 33 2.80 -13.48 23.63
CA ALA A 33 2.43 -12.48 24.63
C ALA A 33 3.63 -11.94 25.41
N SER A 34 4.59 -12.79 25.81
CA SER A 34 5.78 -12.37 26.57
C SER A 34 6.70 -11.49 25.71
N ALA A 35 6.97 -11.89 24.48
CA ALA A 35 7.84 -11.14 23.58
C ALA A 35 7.22 -9.78 23.19
N ALA A 36 5.92 -9.75 22.94
CA ALA A 36 5.21 -8.52 22.62
C ALA A 36 5.18 -7.55 23.82
N TYR A 37 4.89 -8.05 25.01
CA TYR A 37 4.94 -7.24 26.23
C TYR A 37 6.34 -6.68 26.48
N GLU A 38 7.40 -7.52 26.42
CA GLU A 38 8.77 -7.09 26.64
C GLU A 38 9.20 -5.99 25.67
N LEU A 39 8.91 -6.18 24.38
CA LEU A 39 9.18 -5.17 23.35
C LEU A 39 8.49 -3.84 23.68
N TRP A 40 7.17 -3.88 23.91
CA TRP A 40 6.36 -2.68 24.05
C TRP A 40 6.62 -1.92 25.35
N ALA A 41 6.85 -2.63 26.45
CA ALA A 41 7.04 -2.03 27.77
C ALA A 41 8.46 -1.48 27.98
N ASN A 42 9.49 -2.14 27.40
CA ASN A 42 10.86 -1.91 27.79
C ASN A 42 11.80 -1.42 26.67
N HIS A 43 11.44 -1.65 25.38
CA HIS A 43 12.38 -1.40 24.28
C HIS A 43 11.85 -0.47 23.19
N MET A 44 10.53 -0.40 23.02
CA MET A 44 9.89 0.41 21.99
C MET A 44 9.63 1.83 22.50
N ARG A 45 10.02 2.83 21.74
CA ARG A 45 9.74 4.24 22.02
C ARG A 45 8.40 4.62 21.38
N HIS A 46 7.39 4.75 22.19
CA HIS A 46 6.05 5.14 21.75
C HIS A 46 5.32 5.88 22.88
N ASN A 47 4.28 6.63 22.53
CA ASN A 47 3.41 7.26 23.51
C ASN A 47 1.95 6.90 23.21
N PRO A 48 1.27 6.09 24.03
CA PRO A 48 -0.13 5.76 23.82
C PRO A 48 -1.07 6.98 23.82
N ALA A 49 -0.69 8.07 24.50
CA ALA A 49 -1.45 9.32 24.50
C ALA A 49 -1.29 10.14 23.20
N ASP A 50 -0.18 9.95 22.46
CA ASP A 50 0.03 10.48 21.13
C ASP A 50 0.48 9.38 20.14
N PRO A 51 -0.45 8.54 19.66
CA PRO A 51 -0.13 7.47 18.73
C PRO A 51 0.29 7.96 17.34
N GLN A 52 0.27 9.28 17.09
CA GLN A 52 0.72 9.91 15.86
C GLN A 52 2.07 10.63 16.01
N TRP A 53 2.72 10.55 17.16
CA TRP A 53 4.06 11.12 17.35
C TRP A 53 5.00 10.70 16.21
N VAL A 54 5.63 11.68 15.55
CA VAL A 54 6.31 11.47 14.27
C VAL A 54 7.55 10.58 14.38
N ASP A 55 8.32 10.66 15.48
CA ASP A 55 9.53 9.84 15.72
C ASP A 55 9.28 8.63 16.65
N ARG A 56 8.02 8.17 16.75
CA ARG A 56 7.71 6.92 17.44
C ARG A 56 8.27 5.73 16.70
N ASP A 57 8.66 4.70 17.41
CA ASP A 57 8.92 3.39 16.80
C ASP A 57 7.64 2.84 16.19
N ARG A 58 7.76 2.07 15.11
CA ARG A 58 6.63 1.44 14.40
C ARG A 58 6.56 -0.04 14.75
N PHE A 59 5.35 -0.54 15.00
CA PHE A 59 5.11 -1.96 15.20
C PHE A 59 4.05 -2.49 14.24
N ILE A 60 4.41 -3.50 13.44
CA ILE A 60 3.51 -4.16 12.51
C ILE A 60 3.31 -5.62 12.93
N LEU A 61 2.07 -6.00 13.17
CA LEU A 61 1.70 -7.40 13.32
C LEU A 61 1.41 -7.98 11.93
N SER A 62 2.45 -8.54 11.26
CA SER A 62 2.29 -9.16 9.94
C SER A 62 1.47 -10.45 9.99
N GLY A 63 1.56 -11.19 11.07
CA GLY A 63 0.65 -12.28 11.40
C GLY A 63 -0.71 -11.76 11.87
N GLY A 64 -1.41 -10.98 11.01
CA GLY A 64 -2.62 -10.23 11.37
C GLY A 64 -3.80 -11.06 11.89
N HIS A 65 -3.81 -12.37 11.64
CA HIS A 65 -4.76 -13.29 12.25
C HIS A 65 -4.66 -13.30 13.79
N GLY A 66 -3.48 -13.03 14.37
CA GLY A 66 -3.26 -12.86 15.81
C GLY A 66 -3.72 -11.51 16.37
N SER A 67 -4.68 -10.84 15.75
CA SER A 67 -5.13 -9.48 16.05
C SER A 67 -5.43 -9.22 17.55
N MET A 68 -5.93 -10.22 18.28
CA MET A 68 -6.21 -10.08 19.70
C MET A 68 -4.95 -9.84 20.55
N LEU A 69 -3.76 -10.25 20.08
CA LEU A 69 -2.50 -9.84 20.71
C LEU A 69 -2.40 -8.30 20.73
N LEU A 70 -2.61 -7.69 19.56
CA LEU A 70 -2.49 -6.24 19.39
C LEU A 70 -3.59 -5.49 20.15
N TYR A 71 -4.84 -5.96 20.09
CA TYR A 71 -5.94 -5.32 20.82
C TYR A 71 -5.81 -5.43 22.34
N SER A 72 -5.29 -6.56 22.85
CA SER A 72 -4.99 -6.70 24.27
C SER A 72 -3.86 -5.77 24.73
N LEU A 73 -2.83 -5.58 23.88
CA LEU A 73 -1.79 -4.57 24.11
C LEU A 73 -2.40 -3.17 24.10
N PHE A 74 -3.19 -2.79 23.10
CA PHE A 74 -3.81 -1.47 23.03
C PHE A 74 -4.66 -1.16 24.26
N HIS A 75 -5.45 -2.12 24.73
CA HIS A 75 -6.23 -1.97 25.95
C HIS A 75 -5.35 -1.71 27.18
N LEU A 76 -4.32 -2.54 27.40
CA LEU A 76 -3.46 -2.43 28.57
C LEU A 76 -2.57 -1.17 28.53
N PHE A 77 -2.06 -0.80 27.36
CA PHE A 77 -1.25 0.40 27.16
C PHE A 77 -2.09 1.69 27.00
N GLY A 78 -3.41 1.61 26.80
CA GLY A 78 -4.30 2.76 26.73
C GLY A 78 -4.32 3.48 25.39
N TYR A 79 -4.12 2.77 24.28
CA TYR A 79 -4.27 3.34 22.94
C TYR A 79 -5.73 3.61 22.61
N GLY A 80 -6.03 4.85 22.20
CA GLY A 80 -7.35 5.25 21.71
C GLY A 80 -8.50 4.97 22.68
N ASP A 81 -8.24 4.88 23.98
CA ASP A 81 -9.21 4.53 25.02
C ASP A 81 -9.93 3.20 24.77
N LEU A 82 -9.26 2.24 24.09
CA LEU A 82 -9.82 0.93 23.78
C LEU A 82 -10.26 0.20 25.05
N SER A 83 -11.57 0.12 25.27
CA SER A 83 -12.17 -0.34 26.51
C SER A 83 -12.27 -1.88 26.59
N MET A 84 -12.53 -2.39 27.77
CA MET A 84 -12.86 -3.82 27.97
C MET A 84 -14.11 -4.23 27.15
N GLU A 85 -15.07 -3.33 26.98
CA GLU A 85 -16.27 -3.62 26.19
C GLU A 85 -15.95 -3.75 24.69
N ASP A 86 -14.97 -2.99 24.18
CA ASP A 86 -14.47 -3.14 22.81
C ASP A 86 -13.82 -4.51 22.60
N LEU A 87 -13.04 -5.00 23.57
CA LEU A 87 -12.48 -6.36 23.51
C LEU A 87 -13.58 -7.44 23.53
N LYS A 88 -14.64 -7.23 24.32
CA LYS A 88 -15.79 -8.14 24.36
C LYS A 88 -16.58 -8.14 23.05
N ASN A 89 -16.47 -7.09 22.25
CA ASN A 89 -17.12 -6.95 20.94
C ASN A 89 -16.19 -7.36 19.78
N PHE A 90 -15.15 -8.13 20.06
CA PHE A 90 -14.25 -8.65 19.02
C PHE A 90 -15.03 -9.30 17.87
N ARG A 91 -14.71 -8.94 16.62
CA ARG A 91 -15.34 -9.41 15.37
C ARG A 91 -16.84 -9.14 15.24
N GLN A 92 -17.38 -8.19 15.97
CA GLN A 92 -18.76 -7.74 15.77
C GLN A 92 -18.82 -6.61 14.73
N ILE A 93 -20.02 -6.39 14.17
CA ILE A 93 -20.25 -5.29 13.21
C ILE A 93 -19.93 -3.96 13.90
N ASP A 94 -19.23 -3.08 13.21
CA ASP A 94 -18.83 -1.74 13.67
C ASP A 94 -17.95 -1.72 14.94
N SER A 95 -17.41 -2.87 15.33
CA SER A 95 -16.49 -2.97 16.47
C SER A 95 -15.13 -2.34 16.18
N LEU A 96 -14.52 -1.69 17.18
CA LEU A 96 -13.14 -1.20 17.13
C LEU A 96 -12.09 -2.32 17.13
N THR A 97 -12.52 -3.59 17.26
CA THR A 97 -11.65 -4.78 17.28
C THR A 97 -12.04 -5.74 16.14
N PRO A 98 -11.80 -5.37 14.87
CA PRO A 98 -12.11 -6.22 13.72
C PRO A 98 -11.28 -7.51 13.72
N GLY A 99 -11.61 -8.45 12.83
CA GLY A 99 -10.99 -9.77 12.78
C GLY A 99 -9.49 -9.78 12.50
N HIS A 100 -9.00 -8.77 11.82
CA HIS A 100 -7.60 -8.49 11.52
C HIS A 100 -7.33 -6.99 11.76
N PRO A 101 -6.08 -6.56 12.03
CA PRO A 101 -5.79 -5.14 12.22
C PRO A 101 -6.14 -4.31 10.98
N GLU A 102 -6.85 -3.21 11.18
CA GLU A 102 -7.25 -2.29 10.11
C GLU A 102 -6.74 -0.88 10.39
N TYR A 103 -5.85 -0.39 9.51
CA TYR A 103 -5.31 0.97 9.57
C TYR A 103 -6.42 2.00 9.39
N GLY A 104 -6.40 3.04 10.22
CA GLY A 104 -7.41 4.11 10.20
C GLY A 104 -8.74 3.74 10.86
N HIS A 105 -8.93 2.47 11.28
CA HIS A 105 -10.12 2.01 12.01
C HIS A 105 -9.85 1.88 13.52
N THR A 106 -8.80 1.15 13.89
CA THR A 106 -8.37 1.03 15.29
C THR A 106 -7.16 1.92 15.54
N VAL A 107 -7.23 2.81 16.53
CA VAL A 107 -6.12 3.71 16.89
C VAL A 107 -4.89 2.89 17.30
N GLY A 108 -3.73 3.25 16.74
CA GLY A 108 -2.46 2.57 17.01
C GLY A 108 -2.11 1.46 15.99
N VAL A 109 -3.03 1.07 15.12
CA VAL A 109 -2.72 0.14 14.01
C VAL A 109 -1.89 0.85 12.95
N GLU A 110 -0.65 0.41 12.74
CA GLU A 110 0.29 1.01 11.77
C GLU A 110 0.04 0.53 10.33
N ALA A 111 -0.54 -0.66 10.15
CA ALA A 111 -0.83 -1.23 8.84
C ALA A 111 -1.96 -2.26 8.91
N THR A 112 -2.81 -2.29 7.88
CA THR A 112 -3.78 -3.37 7.69
C THR A 112 -3.04 -4.63 7.27
N THR A 113 -3.24 -5.71 8.03
CA THR A 113 -2.67 -7.02 7.77
C THR A 113 -3.75 -8.11 7.78
N GLY A 114 -3.37 -9.35 7.53
CA GLY A 114 -4.27 -10.50 7.36
C GLY A 114 -3.81 -11.36 6.20
N PRO A 115 -3.65 -10.82 4.97
CA PRO A 115 -2.86 -11.50 3.95
C PRO A 115 -1.41 -11.59 4.40
N LEU A 116 -0.89 -12.84 4.55
CA LEU A 116 0.42 -13.08 5.13
C LEU A 116 1.56 -12.47 4.28
N GLY A 117 2.67 -12.12 4.91
CA GLY A 117 3.84 -11.54 4.27
C GLY A 117 3.74 -10.05 3.94
N GLN A 118 2.55 -9.49 3.74
CA GLN A 118 2.41 -8.10 3.30
C GLN A 118 2.87 -7.09 4.36
N GLY A 119 2.63 -7.39 5.64
CA GLY A 119 3.18 -6.61 6.75
C GLY A 119 4.70 -6.56 6.78
N MET A 120 5.37 -7.64 6.33
CA MET A 120 6.83 -7.70 6.20
C MET A 120 7.34 -6.67 5.17
N GLY A 121 6.71 -6.62 3.99
CA GLY A 121 7.05 -5.63 2.96
C GLY A 121 6.76 -4.19 3.40
N MET A 122 5.64 -3.94 4.08
CA MET A 122 5.31 -2.62 4.62
C MET A 122 6.32 -2.16 5.68
N ALA A 123 6.81 -3.07 6.54
CA ALA A 123 7.86 -2.77 7.51
C ALA A 123 9.17 -2.35 6.83
N VAL A 124 9.56 -3.01 5.75
CA VAL A 124 10.74 -2.59 4.94
C VAL A 124 10.54 -1.18 4.41
N GLY A 125 9.35 -0.85 3.91
CA GLY A 125 9.02 0.51 3.44
C GLY A 125 9.13 1.56 4.53
N MET A 126 8.63 1.28 5.74
CA MET A 126 8.76 2.20 6.88
C MET A 126 10.23 2.42 7.28
N ALA A 127 11.04 1.35 7.31
CA ALA A 127 12.47 1.47 7.60
C ALA A 127 13.25 2.21 6.50
N MET A 128 12.83 2.11 5.22
CA MET A 128 13.38 2.91 4.12
C MET A 128 13.04 4.39 4.28
N ALA A 129 11.81 4.72 4.67
CA ALA A 129 11.40 6.09 4.91
C ALA A 129 12.20 6.71 6.07
N GLU A 130 12.36 5.98 7.18
CA GLU A 130 13.19 6.43 8.30
C GLU A 130 14.63 6.71 7.85
N ALA A 131 15.27 5.77 7.14
CA ALA A 131 16.65 5.92 6.69
C ALA A 131 16.83 7.14 5.76
N HIS A 132 15.88 7.37 4.83
CA HIS A 132 15.87 8.55 3.98
C HIS A 132 15.71 9.84 4.77
N LEU A 133 14.68 9.93 5.60
CA LEU A 133 14.40 11.15 6.38
C LEU A 133 15.52 11.45 7.38
N ALA A 134 16.10 10.42 8.01
CA ALA A 134 17.27 10.56 8.87
C ALA A 134 18.46 11.14 8.12
N SER A 135 18.73 10.67 6.90
CA SER A 135 19.81 11.20 6.06
C SER A 135 19.58 12.64 5.62
N VAL A 136 18.32 13.04 5.37
CA VAL A 136 17.96 14.40 4.97
C VAL A 136 18.02 15.38 6.16
N PHE A 137 17.45 14.99 7.31
CA PHE A 137 17.17 15.92 8.39
C PHE A 137 18.17 15.87 9.55
N ASN A 138 18.76 14.73 9.87
CA ASN A 138 19.65 14.65 11.01
C ASN A 138 20.92 15.47 10.81
N LYS A 139 21.41 16.07 11.89
CA LYS A 139 22.70 16.75 11.96
C LYS A 139 23.59 15.99 12.95
N ASP A 140 24.92 16.18 12.85
CA ASP A 140 25.90 15.48 13.68
C ASP A 140 25.63 15.64 15.18
N ASP A 141 25.07 16.77 15.58
CA ASP A 141 24.84 17.15 16.96
C ASP A 141 23.38 17.00 17.41
N ILE A 142 22.41 16.94 16.49
CA ILE A 142 20.99 16.77 16.82
C ILE A 142 20.31 15.83 15.84
N LYS A 143 19.81 14.71 16.35
CA LYS A 143 19.01 13.76 15.58
C LYS A 143 17.53 13.96 15.90
N ILE A 144 16.70 14.10 14.87
CA ILE A 144 15.25 14.25 14.98
C ILE A 144 14.46 13.13 14.30
N VAL A 145 15.14 12.28 13.54
CA VAL A 145 14.58 11.05 12.96
C VAL A 145 15.47 9.88 13.39
N ASP A 146 14.99 9.07 14.35
CA ASP A 146 15.83 8.03 14.97
C ASP A 146 14.98 6.91 15.58
N HIS A 147 14.00 6.40 14.83
CA HIS A 147 13.09 5.36 15.30
C HIS A 147 13.33 4.02 14.59
N TYR A 148 12.91 2.96 15.26
CA TYR A 148 12.95 1.60 14.75
C TYR A 148 11.61 1.18 14.14
N THR A 149 11.68 0.22 13.22
CA THR A 149 10.51 -0.50 12.72
C THR A 149 10.61 -1.95 13.17
N TYR A 150 9.63 -2.39 13.96
CA TYR A 150 9.47 -3.76 14.43
C TYR A 150 8.34 -4.44 13.65
N VAL A 151 8.55 -5.69 13.26
CA VAL A 151 7.50 -6.49 12.61
C VAL A 151 7.49 -7.90 13.19
N LEU A 152 6.29 -8.36 13.59
CA LEU A 152 6.09 -9.71 14.14
C LEU A 152 5.30 -10.57 13.12
N GLY A 153 5.82 -11.74 12.80
CA GLY A 153 5.13 -12.73 11.98
C GLY A 153 5.65 -14.13 12.19
N GLY A 154 4.83 -15.11 11.86
CA GLY A 154 5.14 -16.53 12.03
C GLY A 154 5.59 -17.20 10.73
N ASP A 155 5.65 -18.55 10.79
CA ASP A 155 6.09 -19.42 9.70
C ASP A 155 5.38 -19.11 8.37
N GLY A 156 4.07 -18.89 8.39
CA GLY A 156 3.30 -18.54 7.19
C GLY A 156 3.74 -17.24 6.52
N CYS A 157 4.13 -16.23 7.30
CA CYS A 157 4.71 -15.00 6.74
C CYS A 157 6.08 -15.26 6.10
N MET A 158 6.87 -16.19 6.65
CA MET A 158 8.18 -16.55 6.10
C MET A 158 8.10 -17.42 4.83
N MET A 159 6.99 -18.15 4.64
CA MET A 159 6.71 -18.92 3.43
C MET A 159 6.36 -18.03 2.22
N GLU A 160 5.77 -16.86 2.45
CA GLU A 160 5.34 -15.96 1.38
C GLU A 160 6.52 -15.44 0.54
N GLY A 161 6.42 -15.53 -0.78
CA GLY A 161 7.43 -15.04 -1.72
C GLY A 161 7.73 -13.55 -1.54
N LEU A 162 6.71 -12.74 -1.26
CA LEU A 162 6.82 -11.32 -0.99
C LEU A 162 7.81 -11.04 0.16
N SER A 163 7.79 -11.82 1.23
CA SER A 163 8.74 -11.67 2.35
C SER A 163 10.19 -11.87 1.91
N SER A 164 10.43 -12.89 1.06
CA SER A 164 11.76 -13.14 0.49
C SER A 164 12.23 -11.99 -0.40
N GLU A 165 11.36 -11.46 -1.25
CA GLU A 165 11.65 -10.29 -2.09
C GLU A 165 12.02 -9.07 -1.24
N ALA A 166 11.19 -8.76 -0.23
CA ALA A 166 11.34 -7.58 0.61
C ALA A 166 12.60 -7.64 1.48
N PHE A 167 12.84 -8.78 2.15
CA PHE A 167 13.99 -8.91 3.03
C PHE A 167 15.33 -9.03 2.29
N SER A 168 15.34 -9.65 1.11
CA SER A 168 16.52 -9.63 0.24
C SER A 168 16.91 -8.19 -0.13
N LEU A 169 15.93 -7.32 -0.41
CA LEU A 169 16.19 -5.90 -0.66
C LEU A 169 16.63 -5.16 0.61
N ALA A 170 15.98 -5.41 1.75
CA ALA A 170 16.33 -4.79 3.03
C ALA A 170 17.78 -5.07 3.45
N GLY A 171 18.25 -6.30 3.26
CA GLY A 171 19.64 -6.68 3.48
C GLY A 171 20.62 -5.98 2.53
N THR A 172 20.27 -5.89 1.25
CA THR A 172 21.03 -5.14 0.24
C THR A 172 21.19 -3.66 0.62
N LEU A 173 20.11 -3.06 1.11
CA LEU A 173 20.08 -1.67 1.55
C LEU A 173 20.71 -1.46 2.94
N GLY A 174 20.92 -2.51 3.72
CA GLY A 174 21.51 -2.42 5.05
C GLY A 174 20.67 -1.66 6.07
N LEU A 175 19.34 -1.86 6.08
CA LEU A 175 18.40 -1.12 6.91
C LEU A 175 18.51 -1.49 8.40
N GLY A 176 19.49 -0.95 9.10
CA GLY A 176 19.86 -1.32 10.47
C GLY A 176 18.81 -1.05 11.56
N LYS A 177 17.75 -0.30 11.24
CA LYS A 177 16.63 -0.04 12.16
C LYS A 177 15.38 -0.88 11.88
N LEU A 178 15.49 -1.88 11.00
CA LEU A 178 14.47 -2.90 10.79
C LEU A 178 14.76 -4.11 11.68
N ILE A 179 13.85 -4.45 12.58
CA ILE A 179 13.95 -5.61 13.48
C ILE A 179 12.74 -6.51 13.25
N VAL A 180 12.99 -7.71 12.77
CA VAL A 180 11.99 -8.74 12.50
C VAL A 180 11.94 -9.71 13.69
N LEU A 181 10.77 -9.86 14.30
CA LEU A 181 10.50 -10.88 15.29
C LEU A 181 9.81 -12.05 14.59
N TYR A 182 10.47 -13.18 14.54
CA TYR A 182 9.95 -14.39 13.91
C TYR A 182 9.43 -15.36 14.95
N ASP A 183 8.10 -15.54 14.99
CA ASP A 183 7.42 -16.56 15.80
C ASP A 183 7.66 -17.93 15.16
N SER A 184 8.73 -18.59 15.56
CA SER A 184 9.14 -19.91 15.11
C SER A 184 8.52 -20.98 16.02
N ASN A 185 7.26 -21.32 15.76
CA ASN A 185 6.52 -22.31 16.54
C ASN A 185 6.33 -23.64 15.81
N ASN A 186 6.77 -23.75 14.56
CA ASN A 186 6.72 -24.92 13.69
C ASN A 186 5.29 -25.46 13.42
N ILE A 187 4.27 -24.61 13.53
CA ILE A 187 2.87 -25.00 13.32
C ILE A 187 2.19 -24.05 12.32
N SER A 188 1.51 -24.62 11.37
CA SER A 188 0.56 -23.96 10.48
C SER A 188 -0.86 -24.46 10.74
N ILE A 189 -1.85 -23.94 10.00
CA ILE A 189 -3.25 -24.38 10.14
C ILE A 189 -3.43 -25.85 9.74
N GLU A 190 -2.62 -26.37 8.81
CA GLU A 190 -2.69 -27.76 8.33
C GLU A 190 -1.95 -28.77 9.24
N GLY A 191 -1.02 -28.29 10.09
CA GLY A 191 -0.22 -29.16 10.93
C GLY A 191 1.19 -28.61 11.20
N ASN A 192 2.14 -29.54 11.42
CA ASN A 192 3.54 -29.17 11.53
C ASN A 192 4.05 -28.59 10.21
N THR A 193 4.96 -27.63 10.31
CA THR A 193 5.53 -26.97 9.12
C THR A 193 6.36 -27.91 8.24
N ASP A 194 6.89 -29.01 8.78
CA ASP A 194 7.69 -30.00 8.04
C ASP A 194 6.98 -30.65 6.86
N ILE A 195 5.65 -30.55 6.78
CA ILE A 195 4.88 -30.99 5.62
C ILE A 195 5.06 -30.10 4.38
N ALA A 196 5.47 -28.82 4.56
CA ALA A 196 5.55 -27.84 3.47
C ALA A 196 6.70 -26.83 3.62
N PHE A 197 7.39 -26.78 4.76
CA PHE A 197 8.38 -25.75 5.08
C PHE A 197 9.49 -26.30 5.97
N THR A 198 10.60 -26.72 5.36
CA THR A 198 11.73 -27.39 6.03
C THR A 198 13.05 -26.63 5.89
N GLU A 199 13.01 -25.41 5.38
CA GLU A 199 14.22 -24.60 5.21
C GLU A 199 14.76 -24.08 6.55
N ASP A 200 16.04 -23.76 6.58
CA ASP A 200 16.69 -23.05 7.66
C ASP A 200 16.50 -21.54 7.45
N THR A 201 15.43 -20.99 8.03
CA THR A 201 15.09 -19.57 7.90
C THR A 201 16.21 -18.66 8.42
N ALA A 202 16.89 -19.05 9.49
CA ALA A 202 18.01 -18.29 10.04
C ALA A 202 19.13 -18.13 9.00
N LYS A 203 19.57 -19.22 8.35
CA LYS A 203 20.58 -19.17 7.29
C LYS A 203 20.11 -18.42 6.05
N ARG A 204 18.82 -18.52 5.70
CA ARG A 204 18.27 -17.71 4.61
C ARG A 204 18.43 -16.22 4.89
N PHE A 205 18.10 -15.77 6.11
CA PHE A 205 18.24 -14.37 6.49
C PHE A 205 19.72 -13.95 6.61
N GLU A 206 20.61 -14.81 7.11
CA GLU A 206 22.05 -14.57 7.06
C GLU A 206 22.53 -14.35 5.61
N SER A 207 22.02 -15.13 4.65
CA SER A 207 22.35 -14.96 3.22
C SER A 207 21.81 -13.67 2.63
N TYR A 208 20.73 -13.11 3.18
CA TYR A 208 20.25 -11.76 2.82
C TYR A 208 21.10 -10.64 3.42
N GLY A 209 21.97 -10.94 4.38
CA GLY A 209 22.81 -9.96 5.07
C GLY A 209 22.23 -9.44 6.37
N PHE A 210 21.29 -10.15 6.97
CA PHE A 210 20.75 -9.84 8.30
C PHE A 210 21.67 -10.26 9.44
N GLY A 211 21.61 -9.54 10.57
CA GLY A 211 22.00 -10.05 11.86
C GLY A 211 20.93 -11.03 12.37
N VAL A 212 21.32 -12.21 12.83
CA VAL A 212 20.39 -13.23 13.32
C VAL A 212 20.65 -13.52 14.79
N PHE A 213 19.61 -13.43 15.60
CA PHE A 213 19.63 -13.65 17.05
C PHE A 213 18.63 -14.73 17.42
N GLN A 214 19.02 -15.67 18.28
CA GLN A 214 18.18 -16.79 18.71
C GLN A 214 17.69 -16.57 20.15
N VAL A 215 16.42 -16.80 20.38
CA VAL A 215 15.78 -16.84 21.71
C VAL A 215 15.14 -18.21 21.88
N GLU A 216 15.76 -19.06 22.68
CA GLU A 216 15.39 -20.47 22.84
C GLU A 216 14.06 -20.68 23.57
N ASP A 217 13.65 -19.73 24.40
CA ASP A 217 12.33 -19.71 25.05
C ASP A 217 11.66 -18.35 24.89
N GLY A 218 10.63 -18.29 24.06
CA GLY A 218 9.82 -17.09 23.81
C GLY A 218 9.08 -16.54 25.05
N ASN A 219 9.29 -17.12 26.21
CA ASN A 219 8.79 -16.64 27.50
C ASN A 219 9.90 -16.13 28.46
N ASP A 220 11.16 -16.22 28.06
CA ASP A 220 12.29 -15.67 28.80
C ASP A 220 12.46 -14.17 28.48
N PHE A 221 11.89 -13.30 29.31
CA PHE A 221 11.97 -11.84 29.15
C PHE A 221 13.41 -11.34 29.08
N ALA A 222 14.34 -11.91 29.85
CA ALA A 222 15.72 -11.47 29.84
C ALA A 222 16.43 -11.83 28.53
N ALA A 223 16.18 -13.02 28.00
CA ALA A 223 16.72 -13.44 26.69
C ALA A 223 16.12 -12.62 25.55
N ILE A 224 14.81 -12.35 25.57
CA ILE A 224 14.12 -11.50 24.59
C ILE A 224 14.72 -10.09 24.61
N GLY A 225 14.79 -9.46 25.77
CA GLY A 225 15.36 -8.12 25.94
C GLY A 225 16.81 -8.04 25.46
N ALA A 226 17.64 -9.03 25.82
CA ALA A 226 19.04 -9.10 25.37
C ALA A 226 19.16 -9.21 23.84
N ALA A 227 18.28 -10.00 23.19
CA ALA A 227 18.25 -10.12 21.74
C ALA A 227 17.83 -8.81 21.05
N ILE A 228 16.82 -8.10 21.60
CA ILE A 228 16.38 -6.79 21.09
C ILE A 228 17.52 -5.76 21.20
N GLU A 229 18.19 -5.67 22.36
CA GLU A 229 19.31 -4.74 22.54
C GLU A 229 20.50 -5.08 21.63
N ALA A 230 20.80 -6.36 21.41
CA ALA A 230 21.82 -6.80 20.48
C ALA A 230 21.46 -6.43 19.03
N ALA A 231 20.19 -6.57 18.64
CA ALA A 231 19.67 -6.16 17.35
C ALA A 231 19.76 -4.63 17.17
N LYS A 232 19.40 -3.84 18.17
CA LYS A 232 19.52 -2.37 18.15
C LYS A 232 20.97 -1.88 18.07
N ALA A 233 21.91 -2.63 18.61
CA ALA A 233 23.34 -2.32 18.55
C ALA A 233 23.93 -2.53 17.13
N ASP A 234 23.32 -3.37 16.29
CA ASP A 234 23.74 -3.60 14.91
C ASP A 234 23.05 -2.62 13.93
N THR A 235 23.59 -1.41 13.85
CA THR A 235 23.03 -0.34 12.99
C THR A 235 23.39 -0.47 11.51
N GLN A 236 24.14 -1.50 11.11
CA GLN A 236 24.68 -1.62 9.74
C GLN A 236 23.88 -2.57 8.86
N ARG A 237 23.00 -3.36 9.44
CA ARG A 237 22.20 -4.37 8.75
C ARG A 237 20.90 -4.62 9.52
N PRO A 238 19.82 -5.02 8.83
CA PRO A 238 18.59 -5.40 9.50
C PRO A 238 18.78 -6.65 10.35
N SER A 239 17.89 -6.85 11.31
CA SER A 239 17.99 -7.94 12.29
C SER A 239 16.79 -8.87 12.25
N LEU A 240 17.03 -10.17 12.39
CA LEU A 240 16.04 -11.21 12.66
C LEU A 240 16.24 -11.75 14.06
N ILE A 241 15.21 -11.68 14.89
CA ILE A 241 15.14 -12.36 16.18
C ILE A 241 14.24 -13.58 16.02
N VAL A 242 14.82 -14.77 16.07
CA VAL A 242 14.09 -16.04 16.02
C VAL A 242 13.61 -16.35 17.43
N LEU A 243 12.29 -16.27 17.61
CA LEU A 243 11.63 -16.58 18.89
C LEU A 243 11.10 -18.01 18.83
N HIS A 244 11.74 -18.94 19.55
CA HIS A 244 11.20 -20.29 19.70
C HIS A 244 10.03 -20.24 20.69
N THR A 245 8.82 -20.29 20.14
CA THR A 245 7.57 -20.19 20.90
C THR A 245 6.79 -21.50 20.85
N GLN A 246 5.71 -21.56 21.62
CA GLN A 246 4.73 -22.64 21.55
C GLN A 246 3.36 -22.06 21.25
N ILE A 247 2.82 -22.40 20.09
CA ILE A 247 1.46 -21.99 19.71
C ILE A 247 0.45 -22.42 20.79
N GLY A 248 -0.46 -21.54 21.18
CA GLY A 248 -1.45 -21.87 22.21
C GLY A 248 -0.85 -22.07 23.61
N TYR A 249 0.27 -21.41 23.92
CA TYR A 249 0.98 -21.51 25.21
C TYR A 249 0.04 -21.38 26.42
N GLY A 250 0.25 -22.22 27.38
CA GLY A 250 -0.52 -22.26 28.64
C GLY A 250 -1.78 -23.12 28.58
N CYS A 251 -2.26 -23.52 27.39
CA CYS A 251 -3.43 -24.38 27.22
C CYS A 251 -3.03 -25.87 27.15
N PRO A 252 -3.15 -26.68 28.23
CA PRO A 252 -2.56 -28.02 28.28
C PRO A 252 -3.01 -28.97 27.18
N ALA A 253 -4.28 -28.85 26.73
CA ALA A 253 -4.85 -29.73 25.70
C ALA A 253 -4.44 -29.36 24.30
N LYS A 254 -4.12 -28.08 24.01
CA LYS A 254 -3.94 -27.53 22.66
C LYS A 254 -2.55 -26.94 22.39
N GLN A 255 -1.76 -26.65 23.43
CA GLN A 255 -0.41 -26.10 23.29
C GLN A 255 0.46 -26.95 22.35
N GLY A 256 1.14 -26.30 21.41
CA GLY A 256 1.99 -26.97 20.42
C GLY A 256 1.25 -27.74 19.33
N LYS A 257 -0.06 -27.54 19.19
CA LYS A 257 -0.89 -28.27 18.20
C LYS A 257 -1.56 -27.30 17.21
N ALA A 258 -1.76 -27.74 15.98
CA ALA A 258 -2.49 -27.01 14.93
C ALA A 258 -3.92 -26.61 15.36
N SER A 259 -4.56 -27.40 16.24
CA SER A 259 -5.88 -27.07 16.79
C SER A 259 -5.91 -25.83 17.70
N ALA A 260 -4.76 -25.23 18.04
CA ALA A 260 -4.69 -23.93 18.69
C ALA A 260 -4.59 -22.76 17.69
N HIS A 261 -4.39 -23.05 16.39
CA HIS A 261 -4.07 -21.99 15.40
C HIS A 261 -5.25 -21.06 15.17
N GLY A 262 -6.37 -21.57 14.67
CA GLY A 262 -7.45 -20.74 14.09
C GLY A 262 -8.85 -21.01 14.64
N GLU A 263 -8.98 -21.67 15.78
CA GLU A 263 -10.26 -21.99 16.40
C GLU A 263 -10.30 -21.56 17.87
N PRO A 264 -11.48 -21.19 18.41
CA PRO A 264 -11.65 -20.99 19.84
C PRO A 264 -11.17 -22.20 20.64
N LEU A 265 -10.55 -21.96 21.79
CA LEU A 265 -10.00 -23.05 22.60
C LEU A 265 -11.08 -23.97 23.18
N GLY A 266 -12.28 -23.43 23.43
CA GLY A 266 -13.38 -24.06 24.20
C GLY A 266 -13.34 -23.67 25.67
N GLU A 267 -14.50 -23.54 26.30
CA GLU A 267 -14.63 -23.04 27.69
C GLU A 267 -13.83 -23.86 28.70
N GLU A 268 -13.92 -25.18 28.63
CA GLU A 268 -13.16 -26.09 29.51
C GLU A 268 -11.65 -25.92 29.37
N ASN A 269 -11.18 -25.74 28.12
CA ASN A 269 -9.76 -25.53 27.86
C ASN A 269 -9.26 -24.15 28.34
N ILE A 270 -10.12 -23.11 28.29
CA ILE A 270 -9.79 -21.79 28.83
C ILE A 270 -9.68 -21.83 30.35
N ILE A 271 -10.58 -22.56 31.04
CA ILE A 271 -10.49 -22.79 32.47
C ILE A 271 -9.17 -23.49 32.80
N ALA A 272 -8.87 -24.61 32.13
CA ALA A 272 -7.63 -25.35 32.32
C ALA A 272 -6.37 -24.49 31.98
N MET A 273 -6.44 -23.62 31.02
CA MET A 273 -5.38 -22.64 30.71
C MET A 273 -5.19 -21.64 31.84
N LYS A 274 -6.25 -21.06 32.37
CA LYS A 274 -6.21 -20.12 33.48
C LYS A 274 -5.62 -20.79 34.75
N GLU A 275 -6.05 -22.00 35.05
CA GLU A 275 -5.48 -22.79 36.15
C GLU A 275 -3.98 -23.07 35.94
N ASN A 276 -3.58 -23.50 34.75
CA ASN A 276 -2.19 -23.80 34.43
C ASN A 276 -1.28 -22.56 34.49
N LEU A 277 -1.80 -21.40 34.14
CA LEU A 277 -1.10 -20.11 34.23
C LEU A 277 -1.11 -19.53 35.66
N GLY A 278 -1.78 -20.16 36.63
CA GLY A 278 -1.95 -19.65 37.98
C GLY A 278 -2.79 -18.36 38.02
N TRP A 279 -3.78 -18.23 37.11
CA TRP A 279 -4.63 -17.05 37.05
C TRP A 279 -5.63 -16.99 38.19
N GLU A 280 -5.82 -15.81 38.77
CA GLU A 280 -6.55 -15.63 40.05
C GLU A 280 -8.07 -15.86 39.93
N SER A 281 -8.63 -15.75 38.74
CA SER A 281 -10.07 -15.84 38.50
C SER A 281 -10.41 -16.60 37.22
N MET A 282 -11.45 -17.42 37.29
CA MET A 282 -12.02 -18.10 36.12
C MET A 282 -13.04 -17.25 35.38
N GLU A 283 -13.45 -16.10 35.93
CA GLU A 283 -14.37 -15.18 35.27
C GLU A 283 -13.78 -14.66 33.95
N PRO A 284 -14.55 -14.65 32.86
CA PRO A 284 -14.09 -14.08 31.60
C PRO A 284 -13.77 -12.59 31.73
N PHE A 285 -12.72 -12.16 31.03
CA PHE A 285 -12.28 -10.76 30.95
C PHE A 285 -11.84 -10.15 32.29
N TYR A 286 -11.56 -10.99 33.29
CA TYR A 286 -10.99 -10.52 34.56
C TYR A 286 -9.50 -10.20 34.36
N VAL A 287 -9.10 -8.98 34.76
CA VAL A 287 -7.70 -8.55 34.87
C VAL A 287 -7.47 -8.07 36.30
N PRO A 288 -6.45 -8.61 37.01
CA PRO A 288 -6.13 -8.18 38.36
C PRO A 288 -5.75 -6.71 38.44
N GLN A 289 -6.10 -6.04 39.54
CA GLN A 289 -5.84 -4.61 39.72
C GLN A 289 -4.34 -4.28 39.72
N ASP A 290 -3.48 -5.14 40.25
CA ASP A 290 -2.03 -4.95 40.25
C ASP A 290 -1.41 -4.94 38.84
N VAL A 291 -2.06 -5.59 37.85
CA VAL A 291 -1.70 -5.47 36.43
C VAL A 291 -2.00 -4.06 35.91
N TYR A 292 -3.17 -3.52 36.21
CA TYR A 292 -3.49 -2.13 35.82
C TYR A 292 -2.59 -1.12 36.52
N ASP A 293 -2.34 -1.29 37.82
CA ASP A 293 -1.45 -0.42 38.61
C ASP A 293 0.00 -0.46 38.09
N HIS A 294 0.44 -1.59 37.56
CA HIS A 294 1.71 -1.74 36.88
C HIS A 294 1.71 -1.03 35.52
N MET A 295 0.68 -1.28 34.69
CA MET A 295 0.56 -0.68 33.39
C MET A 295 0.40 0.85 33.41
N ASP A 296 -0.22 1.40 34.47
CA ASP A 296 -0.27 2.86 34.66
C ASP A 296 1.13 3.46 34.86
N LYS A 297 2.04 2.77 35.57
CA LYS A 297 3.44 3.20 35.67
C LYS A 297 4.20 3.08 34.37
N VAL A 298 3.96 2.00 33.61
CA VAL A 298 4.54 1.83 32.27
C VAL A 298 4.09 2.96 31.35
N LYS A 299 2.79 3.23 31.26
CA LYS A 299 2.23 4.33 30.45
C LYS A 299 2.85 5.69 30.80
N GLU A 300 3.05 5.97 32.08
CA GLU A 300 3.66 7.22 32.51
C GLU A 300 5.12 7.33 32.04
N SER A 301 5.89 6.23 32.09
CA SER A 301 7.28 6.20 31.62
C SER A 301 7.42 6.37 30.10
N LEU A 302 6.41 5.97 29.33
CA LEU A 302 6.41 6.06 27.87
C LEU A 302 6.19 7.48 27.31
N LYS A 303 5.86 8.47 28.17
CA LYS A 303 5.78 9.88 27.77
C LYS A 303 7.15 10.54 27.59
N ALA A 304 8.12 10.15 28.41
CA ALA A 304 9.43 10.77 28.45
C ALA A 304 10.20 10.81 27.11
N PRO A 305 10.17 9.75 26.28
CA PRO A 305 10.84 9.78 24.98
C PRO A 305 10.31 10.87 24.03
N GLU A 306 8.99 11.11 24.03
CA GLU A 306 8.39 12.16 23.22
C GLU A 306 8.68 13.55 23.79
N GLU A 307 8.62 13.73 25.11
CA GLU A 307 8.98 14.99 25.77
C GLU A 307 10.42 15.39 25.45
N ASP A 308 11.36 14.44 25.51
CA ASP A 308 12.75 14.64 25.10
C ASP A 308 12.86 15.00 23.60
N TRP A 309 12.14 14.27 22.74
CA TRP A 309 12.11 14.58 21.30
C TRP A 309 11.57 15.99 21.03
N ASN A 310 10.48 16.40 21.68
CA ASN A 310 9.90 17.74 21.53
C ASN A 310 10.92 18.83 21.90
N ALA A 311 11.67 18.63 23.00
CA ALA A 311 12.72 19.57 23.41
C ALA A 311 13.88 19.62 22.38
N ARG A 312 14.31 18.44 21.87
CA ARG A 312 15.34 18.35 20.82
C ARG A 312 14.89 18.97 19.51
N PHE A 313 13.63 18.75 19.10
CA PHE A 313 13.07 19.31 17.87
C PHE A 313 12.96 20.83 17.96
N ALA A 314 12.56 21.39 19.11
CA ALA A 314 12.54 22.84 19.31
C ALA A 314 13.95 23.46 19.19
N ALA A 315 14.96 22.85 19.83
CA ALA A 315 16.36 23.29 19.72
C ALA A 315 16.90 23.15 18.27
N TYR A 316 16.53 22.09 17.58
CA TYR A 316 16.87 21.88 16.17
C TYR A 316 16.29 22.98 15.28
N CYS A 317 15.00 23.30 15.43
CA CYS A 317 14.33 24.35 14.66
C CYS A 317 14.95 25.75 14.88
N GLU A 318 15.37 26.05 16.12
CA GLU A 318 16.06 27.30 16.44
C GLU A 318 17.45 27.37 15.79
N LYS A 319 18.18 26.25 15.83
CA LYS A 319 19.56 26.17 15.32
C LYS A 319 19.66 26.08 13.80
N TYR A 320 18.70 25.41 13.16
CA TYR A 320 18.68 25.08 11.72
C TYR A 320 17.36 25.52 11.06
N PRO A 321 17.09 26.86 10.98
CA PRO A 321 15.80 27.36 10.46
C PRO A 321 15.52 26.95 9.01
N GLU A 322 16.54 26.79 8.18
CA GLU A 322 16.40 26.31 6.80
C GLU A 322 15.93 24.85 6.74
N MET A 323 16.37 24.03 7.70
CA MET A 323 15.94 22.64 7.79
C MET A 323 14.51 22.53 8.34
N LYS A 324 14.13 23.46 9.22
CA LYS A 324 12.74 23.56 9.67
C LYS A 324 11.81 23.93 8.52
N GLU A 325 12.21 24.84 7.64
CA GLU A 325 11.43 25.17 6.44
C GLU A 325 11.28 23.95 5.52
N LEU A 326 12.36 23.19 5.31
CA LEU A 326 12.33 21.94 4.53
C LEU A 326 11.44 20.88 5.21
N TRP A 327 11.52 20.74 6.54
CA TRP A 327 10.67 19.85 7.31
C TRP A 327 9.19 20.17 7.12
N ASP A 328 8.83 21.45 7.19
CA ASP A 328 7.46 21.91 6.97
C ASP A 328 6.99 21.56 5.54
N GLN A 329 7.86 21.73 4.52
CA GLN A 329 7.53 21.35 3.14
C GLN A 329 7.28 19.84 2.99
N TYR A 330 8.07 18.99 3.66
CA TYR A 330 7.88 17.53 3.64
C TYR A 330 6.57 17.08 4.29
N HIS A 331 5.99 17.90 5.18
CA HIS A 331 4.75 17.62 5.90
C HIS A 331 3.56 18.47 5.43
N ASP A 332 3.76 19.39 4.46
CA ASP A 332 2.67 20.21 3.90
C ASP A 332 1.87 19.46 2.83
N LYS A 333 0.75 18.85 3.23
CA LYS A 333 -0.18 18.20 2.33
C LYS A 333 -0.78 19.10 1.23
N ASN A 334 -0.65 20.42 1.36
CA ASN A 334 -1.12 21.37 0.36
C ASN A 334 -0.03 21.77 -0.65
N LEU A 335 1.21 21.41 -0.40
CA LEU A 335 2.31 21.74 -1.31
C LEU A 335 2.09 21.21 -2.74
N PRO A 336 1.66 19.96 -2.96
CA PRO A 336 1.35 19.46 -4.31
C PRO A 336 0.23 20.23 -5.01
N LYS A 337 -0.73 20.79 -4.27
CA LYS A 337 -1.85 21.58 -4.85
C LYS A 337 -1.40 22.85 -5.56
N LYS A 338 -0.21 23.39 -5.21
CA LYS A 338 0.42 24.55 -5.89
C LYS A 338 0.75 24.29 -7.35
N LEU A 339 0.83 23.02 -7.79
CA LEU A 339 1.04 22.65 -9.19
C LEU A 339 -0.13 23.05 -10.08
N TRP A 340 -1.33 23.28 -9.53
CA TRP A 340 -2.47 23.75 -10.32
C TRP A 340 -2.19 25.08 -11.03
N ASP A 341 -1.53 26.01 -10.35
CA ASP A 341 -1.20 27.33 -10.86
C ASP A 341 0.23 27.43 -11.43
N ASN A 342 0.95 26.30 -11.47
CA ASN A 342 2.31 26.26 -11.99
C ASN A 342 2.29 26.07 -13.51
N GLU A 343 2.59 27.14 -14.29
CA GLU A 343 2.59 27.09 -15.74
C GLU A 343 3.63 26.11 -16.31
N GLU A 344 4.80 25.94 -15.67
CA GLU A 344 5.82 24.98 -16.10
C GLU A 344 5.28 23.53 -16.02
N PHE A 345 4.55 23.22 -14.97
CA PHE A 345 3.94 21.89 -14.82
C PHE A 345 3.00 21.56 -15.99
N TRP A 346 2.14 22.51 -16.40
CA TRP A 346 1.18 22.32 -17.49
C TRP A 346 1.76 22.52 -18.89
N SER A 347 3.03 22.96 -19.01
CA SER A 347 3.66 23.18 -20.31
C SER A 347 4.05 21.86 -20.97
N TYR A 348 3.94 21.80 -22.29
CA TYR A 348 4.35 20.65 -23.11
C TYR A 348 4.79 21.11 -24.49
N GLU A 349 5.53 20.25 -25.19
CA GLU A 349 5.84 20.47 -26.61
C GLU A 349 4.72 19.92 -27.48
N ASP A 350 4.25 20.71 -28.44
CA ASP A 350 3.20 20.30 -29.40
C ASP A 350 3.79 19.38 -30.50
N LYS A 351 4.12 18.14 -30.06
CA LYS A 351 4.60 17.07 -30.94
C LYS A 351 4.09 15.71 -30.46
N PRO A 352 3.98 14.71 -31.36
CA PRO A 352 3.63 13.37 -30.95
C PRO A 352 4.65 12.81 -29.95
N GLN A 353 4.14 12.31 -28.80
CA GLN A 353 4.97 11.77 -27.73
C GLN A 353 4.24 10.68 -26.94
N ALA A 354 4.97 9.65 -26.51
CA ALA A 354 4.42 8.61 -25.65
C ALA A 354 4.06 9.17 -24.27
N THR A 355 2.91 8.77 -23.72
CA THR A 355 2.49 9.28 -22.40
C THR A 355 3.45 8.86 -21.27
N ARG A 356 4.19 7.73 -21.40
CA ARG A 356 5.27 7.40 -20.48
C ARG A 356 6.41 8.42 -20.47
N ASN A 357 6.78 8.97 -21.63
CA ASN A 357 7.82 10.00 -21.73
C ASN A 357 7.34 11.32 -21.11
N LEU A 358 6.09 11.71 -21.42
CA LEU A 358 5.42 12.86 -20.81
C LEU A 358 5.36 12.74 -19.30
N SER A 359 5.02 11.55 -18.80
CA SER A 359 5.03 11.23 -17.36
C SER A 359 6.41 11.42 -16.74
N GLY A 360 7.48 10.97 -17.40
CA GLY A 360 8.86 11.15 -16.90
C GLY A 360 9.29 12.63 -16.87
N GLU A 361 8.83 13.44 -17.82
CA GLU A 361 9.06 14.89 -17.81
C GLU A 361 8.30 15.55 -16.65
N LEU A 362 7.01 15.19 -16.47
CA LEU A 362 6.17 15.69 -15.41
C LEU A 362 6.71 15.30 -14.03
N LEU A 363 7.15 14.07 -13.84
CA LEU A 363 7.77 13.59 -12.61
C LEU A 363 8.93 14.50 -12.17
N ASN A 364 9.76 14.92 -13.14
CA ASN A 364 10.87 15.83 -12.86
C ASN A 364 10.44 17.30 -12.66
N LYS A 365 9.31 17.73 -13.22
CA LYS A 365 8.72 19.05 -12.92
C LYS A 365 8.09 19.05 -11.53
N ILE A 366 7.41 17.98 -11.15
CA ILE A 366 6.85 17.80 -9.80
C ILE A 366 7.94 17.87 -8.76
N ASN A 367 9.06 17.15 -8.95
CA ASN A 367 10.16 17.12 -8.00
C ASN A 367 10.78 18.49 -7.69
N LYS A 368 10.67 19.46 -8.60
CA LYS A 368 11.10 20.85 -8.34
C LYS A 368 10.22 21.59 -7.32
N VAL A 369 8.96 21.19 -7.17
CA VAL A 369 7.97 21.83 -6.31
C VAL A 369 7.72 20.99 -5.06
N VAL A 370 7.78 19.67 -5.19
CA VAL A 370 7.46 18.66 -4.17
C VAL A 370 8.74 17.91 -3.81
N PRO A 371 9.52 18.38 -2.83
CA PRO A 371 10.88 17.90 -2.56
C PRO A 371 10.91 16.48 -1.99
N ASN A 372 9.82 15.98 -1.43
CA ASN A 372 9.68 14.67 -0.79
C ASN A 372 9.12 13.58 -1.71
N LEU A 373 9.20 13.77 -3.03
CA LEU A 373 8.88 12.73 -4.00
C LEU A 373 9.96 11.63 -3.95
N PHE A 374 9.56 10.35 -3.78
CA PHE A 374 10.46 9.26 -3.47
C PHE A 374 9.94 7.96 -4.08
N GLY A 375 10.69 7.32 -5.00
CA GLY A 375 10.17 6.12 -5.65
C GLY A 375 11.04 5.58 -6.77
N GLY A 376 10.51 4.61 -7.51
CA GLY A 376 11.25 3.95 -8.59
C GLY A 376 10.50 2.79 -9.22
N SER A 377 11.25 1.93 -9.91
CA SER A 377 10.70 0.82 -10.71
C SER A 377 11.23 -0.54 -10.28
N ALA A 378 10.46 -1.58 -10.61
CA ALA A 378 10.89 -2.98 -10.55
C ALA A 378 11.78 -3.29 -11.78
N ASP A 379 13.05 -2.88 -11.71
CA ASP A 379 14.10 -3.08 -12.74
C ASP A 379 13.82 -2.47 -14.13
N LEU A 380 12.83 -1.60 -14.27
CA LEU A 380 12.34 -1.08 -15.54
C LEU A 380 12.42 0.47 -15.66
N ALA A 381 13.15 1.15 -14.76
CA ALA A 381 13.20 2.61 -14.72
C ALA A 381 13.54 3.28 -16.06
N PRO A 382 14.50 2.79 -16.88
CA PRO A 382 14.79 3.38 -18.19
C PRO A 382 13.62 3.30 -19.17
N SER A 383 12.81 2.24 -19.10
CA SER A 383 11.63 2.03 -19.94
C SER A 383 10.40 2.77 -19.41
N ASN A 384 10.19 2.76 -18.09
CA ASN A 384 9.07 3.45 -17.43
C ASN A 384 9.27 4.98 -17.35
N LYS A 385 10.52 5.46 -17.56
CA LYS A 385 10.90 6.88 -17.47
C LYS A 385 10.71 7.46 -16.06
N THR A 386 11.05 6.70 -15.03
CA THR A 386 10.75 7.03 -13.63
C THR A 386 11.94 7.55 -12.82
N ASN A 387 13.06 7.88 -13.46
CA ASN A 387 14.22 8.45 -12.78
C ASN A 387 14.03 9.94 -12.48
N LEU A 388 14.25 10.31 -11.23
CA LEU A 388 14.41 11.68 -10.77
C LEU A 388 15.85 12.14 -11.10
N LYS A 389 15.99 13.05 -12.03
CA LYS A 389 17.30 13.49 -12.55
C LYS A 389 18.05 14.31 -11.49
N GLY A 390 19.27 13.87 -11.20
CA GLY A 390 20.15 14.57 -10.25
C GLY A 390 19.89 14.28 -8.78
N GLU A 391 18.91 13.42 -8.45
CA GLU A 391 18.50 13.12 -7.08
C GLU A 391 19.24 11.93 -6.44
N GLY A 392 20.17 11.28 -7.15
CA GLY A 392 20.93 10.13 -6.65
C GLY A 392 20.10 8.85 -6.46
N ASP A 393 20.78 7.77 -6.18
CA ASP A 393 20.19 6.45 -5.96
C ASP A 393 20.14 6.15 -4.46
N PHE A 394 18.97 5.77 -3.95
CA PHE A 394 18.82 5.32 -2.57
C PHE A 394 19.56 3.99 -2.38
N SER A 395 20.55 3.99 -1.52
CA SER A 395 21.41 2.83 -1.30
C SER A 395 22.02 2.84 0.09
N LYS A 396 22.66 1.72 0.50
CA LYS A 396 23.41 1.65 1.76
C LYS A 396 24.52 2.72 1.86
N ALA A 397 25.06 3.17 0.73
CA ALA A 397 26.10 4.20 0.69
C ALA A 397 25.53 5.63 0.76
N ASP A 398 24.27 5.82 0.34
CA ASP A 398 23.60 7.13 0.29
C ASP A 398 22.08 6.98 0.43
N TYR A 399 21.60 7.18 1.64
CA TYR A 399 20.16 7.19 1.91
C TYR A 399 19.45 8.51 1.55
N ALA A 400 20.19 9.57 1.17
CA ALA A 400 19.60 10.81 0.69
C ALA A 400 19.10 10.70 -0.76
N GLY A 401 19.59 9.74 -1.54
CA GLY A 401 19.12 9.45 -2.89
C GLY A 401 17.61 9.17 -2.92
N LYS A 402 16.92 9.60 -4.00
CA LYS A 402 15.47 9.47 -4.13
C LYS A 402 15.02 8.42 -5.14
N ASN A 403 15.95 7.91 -5.97
CA ASN A 403 15.65 6.85 -6.94
C ASN A 403 15.74 5.49 -6.25
N LEU A 404 14.62 4.79 -6.15
CA LEU A 404 14.55 3.45 -5.59
C LEU A 404 14.72 2.38 -6.67
N HIS A 405 15.55 1.38 -6.39
CA HIS A 405 15.79 0.24 -7.25
C HIS A 405 15.25 -1.03 -6.59
N PHE A 406 14.03 -1.41 -6.95
CA PHE A 406 13.38 -2.58 -6.33
C PHE A 406 13.89 -3.92 -6.89
N GLY A 407 14.54 -3.92 -8.09
CA GLY A 407 14.81 -5.13 -8.84
C GLY A 407 13.51 -5.78 -9.33
N VAL A 408 13.55 -6.99 -9.83
CA VAL A 408 12.37 -7.74 -10.32
C VAL A 408 11.58 -8.27 -9.12
N ARG A 409 10.80 -7.38 -8.47
CA ARG A 409 10.07 -7.62 -7.21
C ARG A 409 8.80 -6.78 -7.13
N GLU A 410 7.89 -6.93 -8.08
CA GLU A 410 6.68 -6.08 -8.19
C GLU A 410 5.80 -6.17 -6.94
N GLN A 411 5.68 -7.35 -6.36
CA GLN A 411 4.85 -7.57 -5.18
C GLN A 411 5.44 -6.88 -3.94
N ALA A 412 6.73 -7.07 -3.67
CA ALA A 412 7.40 -6.39 -2.57
C ALA A 412 7.50 -4.88 -2.81
N MET A 413 7.78 -4.43 -4.04
CA MET A 413 7.78 -3.02 -4.40
C MET A 413 6.48 -2.33 -3.99
N THR A 414 5.35 -2.97 -4.26
CA THR A 414 4.03 -2.42 -3.90
C THR A 414 3.82 -2.39 -2.38
N ALA A 415 4.24 -3.44 -1.66
CA ALA A 415 4.13 -3.47 -0.19
C ALA A 415 5.07 -2.45 0.47
N ILE A 416 6.28 -2.29 -0.05
CA ILE A 416 7.23 -1.25 0.37
C ILE A 416 6.62 0.13 0.10
N GLY A 417 6.02 0.36 -1.08
CA GLY A 417 5.31 1.59 -1.41
C GLY A 417 4.20 1.92 -0.42
N ASN A 418 3.42 0.92 -0.01
CA ASN A 418 2.42 1.09 1.06
C ASN A 418 3.08 1.48 2.39
N GLY A 419 4.18 0.83 2.75
CA GLY A 419 4.92 1.14 3.97
C GLY A 419 5.48 2.57 3.98
N LEU A 420 6.03 3.03 2.85
CA LEU A 420 6.47 4.42 2.65
C LEU A 420 5.33 5.42 2.85
N ALA A 421 4.16 5.14 2.24
CA ALA A 421 2.99 6.01 2.36
C ALA A 421 2.43 6.06 3.80
N LEU A 422 2.38 4.90 4.49
CA LEU A 422 1.93 4.78 5.88
C LEU A 422 2.87 5.49 6.86
N HIS A 423 4.17 5.43 6.61
CA HIS A 423 5.16 6.13 7.43
C HIS A 423 4.97 7.65 7.38
N GLY A 424 4.67 8.18 6.20
CA GLY A 424 4.59 9.61 5.96
C GLY A 424 5.96 10.28 5.75
N GLY A 425 5.94 11.60 5.53
CA GLY A 425 7.15 12.40 5.23
C GLY A 425 7.62 12.28 3.77
N VAL A 426 7.21 11.25 3.03
CA VAL A 426 7.52 11.08 1.60
C VAL A 426 6.24 10.87 0.80
N ILE A 427 6.27 11.22 -0.50
CA ILE A 427 5.21 10.92 -1.46
C ILE A 427 5.74 9.81 -2.38
N PRO A 428 5.32 8.54 -2.15
CA PRO A 428 5.87 7.42 -2.87
C PRO A 428 5.21 7.21 -4.24
N TYR A 429 6.03 6.75 -5.19
CA TYR A 429 5.56 6.16 -6.45
C TYR A 429 6.29 4.85 -6.73
N VAL A 430 5.58 3.91 -7.37
CA VAL A 430 6.08 2.61 -7.78
C VAL A 430 5.75 2.34 -9.24
N ALA A 431 6.63 1.67 -9.97
CA ALA A 431 6.45 1.54 -11.41
C ALA A 431 6.91 0.18 -11.96
N THR A 432 6.14 -0.29 -12.95
CA THR A 432 6.46 -1.47 -13.75
C THR A 432 5.73 -1.40 -15.09
N PHE A 433 5.85 -2.41 -15.96
CA PHE A 433 4.96 -2.55 -17.11
C PHE A 433 3.55 -2.93 -16.65
N PHE A 434 2.55 -2.46 -17.36
CA PHE A 434 1.16 -2.58 -16.93
C PHE A 434 0.71 -4.04 -16.79
N VAL A 435 1.14 -4.94 -17.67
CA VAL A 435 0.83 -6.37 -17.55
C VAL A 435 1.30 -6.97 -16.22
N PHE A 436 2.40 -6.48 -15.65
CA PHE A 436 2.93 -6.94 -14.37
C PHE A 436 2.18 -6.38 -13.14
N SER A 437 1.12 -5.58 -13.37
CA SER A 437 0.16 -5.29 -12.31
C SER A 437 -0.52 -6.55 -11.76
N ASP A 438 -0.47 -7.67 -12.49
CA ASP A 438 -0.91 -8.99 -12.00
C ASP A 438 -0.15 -9.42 -10.74
N TYR A 439 1.15 -9.14 -10.66
CA TYR A 439 1.96 -9.38 -9.44
C TYR A 439 1.66 -8.38 -8.33
N MET A 440 1.26 -7.15 -8.67
CA MET A 440 0.98 -6.08 -7.70
C MET A 440 -0.40 -6.18 -7.07
N LYS A 441 -1.37 -6.81 -7.76
CA LYS A 441 -2.81 -6.76 -7.45
C LYS A 441 -3.17 -7.11 -6.00
N PRO A 442 -2.67 -8.19 -5.37
CA PRO A 442 -3.02 -8.52 -3.99
C PRO A 442 -2.60 -7.43 -2.99
N VAL A 443 -1.50 -6.75 -3.26
CA VAL A 443 -0.96 -5.68 -2.42
C VAL A 443 -1.65 -4.34 -2.71
N ALA A 444 -1.93 -4.04 -3.98
CA ALA A 444 -2.70 -2.85 -4.38
C ALA A 444 -4.10 -2.82 -3.74
N ARG A 445 -4.70 -4.00 -3.50
CA ARG A 445 -5.94 -4.10 -2.74
C ARG A 445 -5.81 -3.56 -1.31
N LEU A 446 -4.67 -3.76 -0.65
CA LEU A 446 -4.43 -3.19 0.68
C LEU A 446 -4.20 -1.68 0.62
N SER A 447 -3.57 -1.15 -0.43
CA SER A 447 -3.47 0.31 -0.62
C SER A 447 -4.85 0.97 -0.59
N SER A 448 -5.81 0.38 -1.32
CA SER A 448 -7.20 0.85 -1.35
C SER A 448 -7.92 0.70 -0.01
N LEU A 449 -7.75 -0.45 0.64
CA LEU A 449 -8.40 -0.75 1.92
C LEU A 449 -7.91 0.17 3.03
N MET A 450 -6.60 0.45 3.08
CA MET A 450 -5.98 1.37 4.01
C MET A 450 -6.15 2.85 3.63
N GLN A 451 -6.68 3.13 2.44
CA GLN A 451 -6.80 4.49 1.91
C GLN A 451 -5.45 5.23 1.88
N VAL A 452 -4.39 4.59 1.39
CA VAL A 452 -3.07 5.22 1.26
C VAL A 452 -2.83 5.73 -0.16
N PRO A 453 -2.34 6.98 -0.34
CA PRO A 453 -2.22 7.64 -1.64
C PRO A 453 -0.92 7.23 -2.37
N LEU A 454 -0.74 5.93 -2.64
CA LEU A 454 0.38 5.43 -3.44
C LEU A 454 0.14 5.69 -4.93
N VAL A 455 1.17 6.21 -5.63
CA VAL A 455 1.12 6.42 -7.09
C VAL A 455 1.71 5.22 -7.82
N TYR A 456 0.94 4.64 -8.73
CA TYR A 456 1.33 3.52 -9.59
C TYR A 456 1.60 4.03 -11.00
N VAL A 457 2.85 3.96 -11.48
CA VAL A 457 3.22 4.33 -12.84
C VAL A 457 3.32 3.04 -13.67
N LEU A 458 2.28 2.75 -14.45
CA LEU A 458 2.12 1.50 -15.18
C LEU A 458 2.22 1.78 -16.68
N THR A 459 3.35 1.42 -17.30
CA THR A 459 3.61 1.72 -18.70
C THR A 459 3.35 0.52 -19.62
N HIS A 460 3.37 0.73 -20.95
CA HIS A 460 3.10 -0.35 -21.91
C HIS A 460 1.65 -0.83 -21.80
N ASP A 461 0.72 0.08 -22.04
CA ASP A 461 -0.68 0.05 -21.65
C ASP A 461 -1.60 -0.87 -22.47
N SER A 462 -1.19 -1.33 -23.66
CA SER A 462 -2.05 -2.01 -24.64
C SER A 462 -1.27 -2.83 -25.66
N ILE A 463 -1.92 -3.32 -26.71
CA ILE A 463 -1.28 -3.95 -27.88
C ILE A 463 -0.25 -3.02 -28.58
N GLY A 464 -0.22 -1.74 -28.22
CA GLY A 464 0.83 -0.80 -28.60
C GLY A 464 2.22 -1.12 -28.05
N VAL A 465 2.35 -2.12 -27.19
CA VAL A 465 3.64 -2.76 -26.80
C VAL A 465 4.35 -3.30 -28.04
N GLY A 466 3.61 -3.97 -28.94
CA GLY A 466 4.13 -4.37 -30.23
C GLY A 466 4.84 -5.72 -30.23
N GLU A 467 6.12 -5.70 -30.57
CA GLU A 467 6.90 -6.91 -30.89
C GLU A 467 7.05 -7.89 -29.73
N ASP A 468 6.98 -7.44 -28.46
CA ASP A 468 7.06 -8.30 -27.27
C ASP A 468 5.85 -9.26 -27.17
N GLY A 469 4.71 -8.86 -27.74
CA GLY A 469 3.54 -9.72 -27.95
C GLY A 469 2.73 -10.02 -26.70
N PRO A 470 1.88 -11.07 -26.73
CA PRO A 470 0.81 -11.31 -25.77
C PRO A 470 1.25 -11.44 -24.32
N THR A 471 2.49 -11.84 -24.06
CA THR A 471 3.02 -11.95 -22.69
C THR A 471 3.24 -10.59 -22.02
N HIS A 472 3.29 -9.52 -22.81
CA HIS A 472 3.56 -8.16 -22.36
C HIS A 472 2.43 -7.17 -22.73
N GLU A 473 1.46 -7.60 -23.50
CA GLU A 473 0.29 -6.82 -23.93
C GLU A 473 -0.86 -7.01 -22.95
N PRO A 474 -1.19 -6.01 -22.11
CA PRO A 474 -2.30 -6.10 -21.18
C PRO A 474 -3.64 -6.10 -21.92
N ILE A 475 -4.60 -6.85 -21.42
CA ILE A 475 -5.98 -6.92 -21.93
C ILE A 475 -6.97 -6.71 -20.77
N GLU A 476 -6.94 -7.60 -19.76
CA GLU A 476 -7.87 -7.60 -18.64
C GLU A 476 -7.42 -6.74 -17.45
N GLN A 477 -6.16 -6.33 -17.40
CA GLN A 477 -5.58 -5.63 -16.26
C GLN A 477 -6.28 -4.31 -15.95
N LEU A 478 -6.74 -3.59 -16.98
CA LEU A 478 -7.45 -2.33 -16.80
C LEU A 478 -8.82 -2.54 -16.12
N ALA A 479 -9.57 -3.53 -16.57
CA ALA A 479 -10.85 -3.92 -15.98
C ALA A 479 -10.65 -4.42 -14.54
N MET A 480 -9.59 -5.19 -14.28
CA MET A 480 -9.22 -5.67 -12.96
C MET A 480 -8.96 -4.53 -11.96
N LEU A 481 -8.21 -3.50 -12.37
CA LEU A 481 -7.93 -2.35 -11.50
C LEU A 481 -9.18 -1.47 -11.30
N ARG A 482 -9.96 -1.20 -12.37
CA ARG A 482 -11.23 -0.47 -12.28
C ARG A 482 -12.29 -1.16 -11.43
N ALA A 483 -12.23 -2.48 -11.28
CA ALA A 483 -13.12 -3.22 -10.40
C ALA A 483 -12.77 -3.08 -8.90
N GLN A 484 -11.61 -2.51 -8.57
CA GLN A 484 -11.14 -2.37 -7.20
C GLN A 484 -11.74 -1.12 -6.54
N PRO A 485 -12.47 -1.24 -5.41
CA PRO A 485 -13.02 -0.08 -4.72
C PRO A 485 -11.91 0.87 -4.24
N ASN A 486 -12.20 2.17 -4.22
CA ASN A 486 -11.29 3.21 -3.75
C ASN A 486 -9.91 3.16 -4.41
N PHE A 487 -9.89 3.08 -5.75
CA PHE A 487 -8.67 3.04 -6.55
C PHE A 487 -8.89 3.80 -7.85
N HIS A 488 -8.18 4.91 -8.07
CA HIS A 488 -8.31 5.70 -9.29
C HIS A 488 -7.41 5.13 -10.39
N VAL A 489 -7.97 4.97 -11.59
CA VAL A 489 -7.23 4.46 -12.76
C VAL A 489 -7.33 5.44 -13.90
N PHE A 490 -6.21 6.13 -14.18
CA PHE A 490 -6.09 7.04 -15.32
C PHE A 490 -5.43 6.38 -16.52
N ARG A 491 -6.04 6.49 -17.68
CA ARG A 491 -5.44 6.14 -18.97
C ARG A 491 -5.46 7.37 -19.89
N PRO A 492 -4.45 8.27 -19.78
CA PRO A 492 -4.43 9.55 -20.47
C PRO A 492 -4.07 9.43 -21.96
N ALA A 493 -4.61 10.31 -22.77
CA ALA A 493 -4.44 10.34 -24.24
C ALA A 493 -3.29 11.22 -24.71
N ASP A 494 -2.87 12.22 -23.94
CA ASP A 494 -1.84 13.20 -24.34
C ASP A 494 -1.17 13.89 -23.15
N ALA A 495 -0.42 14.96 -23.41
CA ALA A 495 0.32 15.69 -22.38
C ALA A 495 -0.59 16.32 -21.33
N LYS A 496 -1.71 16.91 -21.73
CA LYS A 496 -2.61 17.62 -20.82
C LYS A 496 -3.33 16.64 -19.88
N GLU A 497 -3.80 15.52 -20.43
CA GLU A 497 -4.42 14.47 -19.63
C GLU A 497 -3.40 13.77 -18.73
N THR A 498 -2.14 13.58 -19.19
CA THR A 498 -1.06 13.02 -18.34
C THR A 498 -0.74 13.95 -17.17
N ALA A 499 -0.73 15.28 -17.40
CA ALA A 499 -0.54 16.26 -16.33
C ALA A 499 -1.72 16.24 -15.33
N ALA A 500 -2.95 16.17 -15.83
CA ALA A 500 -4.15 16.05 -14.98
C ALA A 500 -4.13 14.77 -14.13
N ALA A 501 -3.69 13.65 -14.71
CA ALA A 501 -3.54 12.38 -14.01
C ALA A 501 -2.49 12.46 -12.89
N TRP A 502 -1.31 13.04 -13.16
CA TRP A 502 -0.28 13.28 -12.13
C TRP A 502 -0.77 14.23 -11.04
N TYR A 503 -1.44 15.33 -11.43
CA TYR A 503 -1.99 16.26 -10.45
C TYR A 503 -2.98 15.56 -9.50
N SER A 504 -3.93 14.80 -10.05
CA SER A 504 -4.88 14.02 -9.25
C SER A 504 -4.18 13.02 -8.33
N ALA A 505 -3.14 12.31 -8.84
CA ALA A 505 -2.43 11.30 -8.09
C ALA A 505 -1.70 11.87 -6.86
N ILE A 506 -0.92 12.95 -7.04
CA ILE A 506 -0.09 13.50 -5.95
C ILE A 506 -0.86 14.42 -5.00
N THR A 507 -2.05 14.88 -5.38
CA THR A 507 -2.93 15.66 -4.49
C THR A 507 -3.95 14.79 -3.76
N SER A 508 -4.03 13.48 -4.09
CA SER A 508 -4.86 12.54 -3.38
C SER A 508 -4.35 12.33 -1.95
N GLU A 509 -5.23 12.36 -0.98
CA GLU A 509 -4.90 12.13 0.44
C GLU A 509 -5.26 10.71 0.90
N LYS A 510 -6.16 10.03 0.17
CA LYS A 510 -6.75 8.76 0.63
C LYS A 510 -6.92 7.69 -0.45
N THR A 511 -6.69 8.04 -1.73
CA THR A 511 -6.97 7.11 -2.83
C THR A 511 -5.70 6.84 -3.61
N PRO A 512 -5.24 5.57 -3.68
CA PRO A 512 -4.16 5.19 -4.57
C PRO A 512 -4.57 5.42 -6.02
N THR A 513 -3.61 5.83 -6.85
CA THR A 513 -3.88 6.21 -8.24
C THR A 513 -2.93 5.53 -9.21
N ALA A 514 -3.45 4.82 -10.20
CA ALA A 514 -2.69 4.23 -11.28
C ALA A 514 -2.71 5.13 -12.52
N LEU A 515 -1.54 5.37 -13.09
CA LEU A 515 -1.30 6.05 -14.35
C LEU A 515 -0.93 4.99 -15.39
N VAL A 516 -1.84 4.69 -16.31
CA VAL A 516 -1.69 3.65 -17.34
C VAL A 516 -1.24 4.31 -18.64
N LEU A 517 0.03 4.10 -19.02
CA LEU A 517 0.75 4.95 -19.95
C LEU A 517 1.25 4.20 -21.20
N THR A 518 1.18 4.84 -22.36
CA THR A 518 1.58 4.24 -23.64
C THR A 518 3.09 4.09 -23.80
N ARG A 519 3.50 3.05 -24.56
CA ARG A 519 4.85 2.93 -25.12
C ARG A 519 5.00 3.74 -26.43
N GLN A 520 3.98 3.71 -27.29
CA GLN A 520 3.95 4.39 -28.57
C GLN A 520 3.64 5.89 -28.42
N ASN A 521 4.09 6.68 -29.40
CA ASN A 521 3.81 8.10 -29.46
C ASN A 521 2.35 8.35 -29.84
N LEU A 522 1.74 9.34 -29.18
CA LEU A 522 0.39 9.82 -29.45
C LEU A 522 0.41 11.28 -29.87
N PRO A 523 -0.52 11.73 -30.73
CA PRO A 523 -0.65 13.14 -31.07
C PRO A 523 -1.15 13.96 -29.88
N GLN A 524 -0.87 15.26 -29.89
CA GLN A 524 -1.52 16.21 -28.98
C GLN A 524 -2.88 16.59 -29.57
N LEU A 525 -3.94 16.53 -28.76
CA LEU A 525 -5.30 16.78 -29.21
C LEU A 525 -5.79 18.17 -28.76
N ALA A 526 -6.40 18.92 -29.68
CA ALA A 526 -6.83 20.30 -29.41
C ALA A 526 -7.87 20.40 -28.27
N GLY A 527 -8.78 19.41 -28.18
CA GLY A 527 -9.90 19.43 -27.23
C GLY A 527 -9.58 18.91 -25.83
N THR A 528 -8.40 18.32 -25.62
CA THR A 528 -8.00 17.82 -24.29
C THR A 528 -7.63 18.96 -23.36
N GLY A 529 -7.71 18.74 -22.05
CA GLY A 529 -7.44 19.78 -21.06
C GLY A 529 -7.47 19.33 -19.61
N ARG A 530 -7.40 20.32 -18.71
CA ARG A 530 -7.43 20.13 -17.27
C ARG A 530 -8.72 19.46 -16.77
N ASP A 531 -9.80 19.54 -17.54
CA ASP A 531 -11.07 18.89 -17.21
C ASP A 531 -10.98 17.36 -17.10
N ALA A 532 -9.88 16.76 -17.55
CA ALA A 532 -9.55 15.35 -17.31
C ALA A 532 -9.57 14.95 -15.82
N ILE A 533 -9.35 15.89 -14.89
CA ILE A 533 -9.50 15.64 -13.43
C ILE A 533 -10.93 15.29 -13.02
N LYS A 534 -11.93 15.57 -13.88
CA LYS A 534 -13.34 15.19 -13.64
C LYS A 534 -13.64 13.74 -14.05
N GLY A 535 -12.67 13.05 -14.62
CA GLY A 535 -12.75 11.65 -15.01
C GLY A 535 -13.31 11.38 -16.39
N ALA A 536 -14.26 12.17 -16.86
CA ALA A 536 -14.71 12.22 -18.25
C ALA A 536 -15.19 13.61 -18.62
N TYR A 537 -14.99 14.00 -19.89
CA TYR A 537 -15.38 15.32 -20.39
C TYR A 537 -15.48 15.33 -21.93
N ILE A 538 -16.11 16.36 -22.48
CA ILE A 538 -16.31 16.50 -23.92
C ILE A 538 -15.02 17.04 -24.55
N VAL A 539 -14.45 16.31 -25.52
CA VAL A 539 -13.26 16.71 -26.28
C VAL A 539 -13.66 17.36 -27.61
N ALA A 540 -14.69 16.82 -28.27
CA ALA A 540 -15.24 17.41 -29.50
C ALA A 540 -16.76 17.28 -29.48
N ASP A 541 -17.46 18.40 -29.38
CA ASP A 541 -18.92 18.40 -29.31
C ASP A 541 -19.58 18.38 -30.70
N SER A 542 -20.85 18.03 -30.73
CA SER A 542 -21.75 18.19 -31.86
C SER A 542 -22.20 19.63 -31.96
N ALA A 543 -22.39 20.12 -33.20
CA ALA A 543 -23.07 21.39 -33.43
C ALA A 543 -24.59 21.30 -33.19
N LYS A 544 -25.15 20.08 -33.14
CA LYS A 544 -26.55 19.83 -32.80
C LYS A 544 -26.76 19.89 -31.28
N GLU A 545 -27.90 20.38 -30.84
CA GLU A 545 -28.29 20.35 -29.42
C GLU A 545 -28.29 18.92 -28.88
N THR A 546 -28.76 17.96 -29.68
CA THR A 546 -28.71 16.53 -29.36
C THR A 546 -27.81 15.85 -30.40
N PRO A 547 -26.64 15.30 -30.00
CA PRO A 547 -25.78 14.57 -30.92
C PRO A 547 -26.46 13.33 -31.52
N ASP A 548 -26.12 12.97 -32.76
CA ASP A 548 -26.64 11.75 -33.40
C ASP A 548 -26.16 10.47 -32.70
N ALA A 549 -24.94 10.51 -32.13
CA ALA A 549 -24.35 9.46 -31.31
C ALA A 549 -23.24 10.04 -30.39
N ILE A 550 -22.73 9.24 -29.46
CA ILE A 550 -21.57 9.57 -28.61
C ILE A 550 -20.50 8.50 -28.79
N ILE A 551 -19.26 8.93 -29.05
CA ILE A 551 -18.08 8.08 -29.01
C ILE A 551 -17.33 8.37 -27.72
N ILE A 552 -17.05 7.32 -26.91
CA ILE A 552 -16.33 7.43 -25.64
C ILE A 552 -15.00 6.71 -25.82
N ALA A 553 -13.88 7.36 -25.52
CA ALA A 553 -12.58 6.73 -25.67
C ALA A 553 -11.64 7.07 -24.51
N THR A 554 -10.57 6.28 -24.37
CA THR A 554 -9.49 6.49 -23.41
C THR A 554 -8.14 6.35 -24.10
N GLY A 555 -7.10 6.96 -23.53
CA GLY A 555 -5.73 6.73 -23.97
C GLY A 555 -5.53 6.92 -25.48
N SER A 556 -4.79 6.00 -26.08
CA SER A 556 -4.42 6.05 -27.49
C SER A 556 -5.61 6.06 -28.46
N GLU A 557 -6.76 5.51 -28.06
CA GLU A 557 -7.93 5.40 -28.94
C GLU A 557 -8.74 6.71 -29.02
N LEU A 558 -8.43 7.72 -28.20
CA LEU A 558 -9.10 9.01 -28.28
C LEU A 558 -8.84 9.72 -29.63
N SER A 559 -7.63 9.59 -30.18
CA SER A 559 -7.34 10.14 -31.52
C SER A 559 -8.20 9.49 -32.62
N LEU A 560 -8.40 8.15 -32.54
CA LEU A 560 -9.26 7.42 -33.46
C LEU A 560 -10.73 7.88 -33.36
N ALA A 561 -11.19 8.16 -32.14
CA ALA A 561 -12.55 8.67 -31.92
C ALA A 561 -12.75 10.07 -32.53
N VAL A 562 -11.75 10.96 -32.42
CA VAL A 562 -11.77 12.28 -33.07
C VAL A 562 -11.76 12.16 -34.59
N GLU A 563 -10.91 11.31 -35.17
CA GLU A 563 -10.85 11.04 -36.61
C GLU A 563 -12.16 10.42 -37.12
N ALA A 564 -12.76 9.48 -36.36
CA ALA A 564 -14.05 8.88 -36.72
C ALA A 564 -15.18 9.91 -36.74
N LYS A 565 -15.18 10.91 -35.85
CA LYS A 565 -16.12 12.03 -35.89
C LYS A 565 -16.03 12.78 -37.21
N GLU A 566 -14.83 13.05 -37.72
CA GLU A 566 -14.62 13.73 -38.99
C GLU A 566 -15.15 12.91 -40.20
N LEU A 567 -15.01 11.58 -40.13
CA LEU A 567 -15.58 10.69 -41.16
C LEU A 567 -17.11 10.70 -41.12
N LEU A 568 -17.69 10.58 -39.91
CA LEU A 568 -19.13 10.59 -39.72
C LEU A 568 -19.77 11.91 -40.12
N LEU A 569 -19.11 13.04 -39.85
CA LEU A 569 -19.59 14.37 -40.24
C LEU A 569 -19.71 14.52 -41.80
N LYS A 570 -18.75 13.94 -42.54
CA LYS A 570 -18.84 13.90 -44.02
C LYS A 570 -20.04 13.11 -44.52
N ASP A 571 -20.48 12.12 -43.73
CA ASP A 571 -21.66 11.31 -44.05
C ASP A 571 -22.96 11.89 -43.46
N GLY A 572 -22.90 13.09 -42.87
CA GLY A 572 -24.06 13.82 -42.32
C GLY A 572 -24.44 13.45 -40.91
N MET A 573 -23.65 12.65 -40.23
CA MET A 573 -23.83 12.33 -38.79
C MET A 573 -22.90 13.21 -37.94
N ASP A 574 -23.48 14.00 -37.03
CA ASP A 574 -22.72 14.86 -36.14
C ASP A 574 -22.72 14.28 -34.71
N VAL A 575 -21.59 13.73 -34.30
CA VAL A 575 -21.43 13.00 -33.06
C VAL A 575 -20.62 13.80 -32.02
N ARG A 576 -20.83 13.48 -30.75
CA ARG A 576 -20.01 13.96 -29.64
C ARG A 576 -18.87 12.96 -29.38
N VAL A 577 -17.65 13.46 -29.10
CA VAL A 577 -16.52 12.67 -28.61
C VAL A 577 -16.25 13.03 -27.16
N VAL A 578 -16.22 12.02 -26.31
CA VAL A 578 -15.95 12.11 -24.87
C VAL A 578 -14.64 11.37 -24.57
N SER A 579 -13.70 12.05 -23.92
CA SER A 579 -12.58 11.38 -23.26
C SER A 579 -13.02 10.94 -21.87
N MET A 580 -12.71 9.69 -21.50
CA MET A 580 -13.01 9.12 -20.18
C MET A 580 -11.73 8.54 -19.57
N PRO A 581 -10.71 9.36 -19.26
CA PRO A 581 -9.44 8.89 -18.75
C PRO A 581 -9.52 8.21 -17.40
N CYS A 582 -10.54 8.53 -16.55
CA CYS A 582 -10.72 7.92 -15.23
C CYS A 582 -12.21 7.72 -14.92
N MET A 583 -12.68 6.48 -14.96
CA MET A 583 -14.09 6.15 -14.71
C MET A 583 -14.51 6.49 -13.27
N ASP A 584 -13.65 6.25 -12.30
CA ASP A 584 -13.97 6.43 -10.88
C ASP A 584 -14.26 7.90 -10.56
N LEU A 585 -13.40 8.82 -11.00
CA LEU A 585 -13.61 10.25 -10.82
C LEU A 585 -14.84 10.78 -11.56
N PHE A 586 -15.20 10.18 -12.70
CA PHE A 586 -16.44 10.53 -13.38
C PHE A 586 -17.67 10.11 -12.57
N GLU A 587 -17.63 8.94 -11.94
CA GLU A 587 -18.73 8.47 -11.09
C GLU A 587 -18.91 9.32 -9.82
N GLU A 588 -17.85 9.96 -9.34
CA GLU A 588 -17.89 10.91 -8.22
C GLU A 588 -18.52 12.27 -8.58
N GLN A 589 -18.69 12.57 -9.89
CA GLN A 589 -19.29 13.82 -10.32
C GLN A 589 -20.80 13.89 -10.04
N SER A 590 -21.31 15.12 -9.99
CA SER A 590 -22.75 15.34 -9.81
C SER A 590 -23.57 14.72 -10.95
N ALA A 591 -24.84 14.42 -10.66
CA ALA A 591 -25.75 13.88 -11.65
C ALA A 591 -25.90 14.82 -12.86
N GLU A 592 -25.91 16.14 -12.62
CA GLU A 592 -26.03 17.19 -13.64
C GLU A 592 -24.79 17.19 -14.56
N TYR A 593 -23.59 17.06 -13.98
CA TYR A 593 -22.37 16.96 -14.76
C TYR A 593 -22.35 15.70 -15.62
N LYS A 594 -22.66 14.55 -15.05
CA LYS A 594 -22.73 13.28 -15.77
C LYS A 594 -23.75 13.34 -16.92
N GLU A 595 -24.91 13.95 -16.69
CA GLU A 595 -25.92 14.15 -17.74
C GLU A 595 -25.47 15.13 -18.83
N SER A 596 -24.69 16.16 -18.48
CA SER A 596 -24.16 17.11 -19.48
C SER A 596 -23.15 16.46 -20.42
N VAL A 597 -22.34 15.51 -19.91
CA VAL A 597 -21.32 14.78 -20.69
C VAL A 597 -21.94 13.63 -21.47
N LEU A 598 -22.75 12.80 -20.82
CA LEU A 598 -23.40 11.59 -21.36
C LEU A 598 -24.92 11.67 -21.21
N PRO A 599 -25.62 12.53 -21.96
CA PRO A 599 -27.06 12.71 -21.85
C PRO A 599 -27.81 11.41 -22.12
N LYS A 600 -28.75 11.04 -21.24
CA LYS A 600 -29.57 9.81 -21.33
C LYS A 600 -30.39 9.72 -22.59
N ALA A 601 -30.73 10.88 -23.18
CA ALA A 601 -31.47 10.95 -24.43
C ALA A 601 -30.70 10.37 -25.62
N VAL A 602 -29.34 10.41 -25.58
CA VAL A 602 -28.48 9.87 -26.63
C VAL A 602 -28.11 8.44 -26.27
N ARG A 603 -28.80 7.47 -26.87
CA ARG A 603 -28.63 6.04 -26.57
C ARG A 603 -27.61 5.34 -27.48
N LYS A 604 -27.37 5.87 -28.69
CA LYS A 604 -26.33 5.38 -29.60
C LYS A 604 -24.97 5.79 -29.07
N ARG A 605 -24.29 4.86 -28.43
CA ARG A 605 -22.96 5.10 -27.81
C ARG A 605 -21.99 4.02 -28.20
N VAL A 606 -20.78 4.40 -28.56
CA VAL A 606 -19.69 3.47 -28.88
C VAL A 606 -18.52 3.77 -27.95
N ALA A 607 -18.04 2.74 -27.23
CA ALA A 607 -16.79 2.84 -26.48
C ALA A 607 -15.63 2.26 -27.30
N VAL A 608 -14.47 2.93 -27.23
CA VAL A 608 -13.27 2.54 -27.98
C VAL A 608 -12.09 2.44 -27.02
N GLU A 609 -11.56 1.23 -26.83
CA GLU A 609 -10.43 0.97 -25.93
C GLU A 609 -9.70 -0.32 -26.32
N ALA A 610 -8.39 -0.26 -26.57
CA ALA A 610 -7.58 -1.40 -27.01
C ALA A 610 -7.25 -2.37 -25.85
N LEU A 611 -8.25 -2.66 -25.02
CA LEU A 611 -8.24 -3.60 -23.88
C LEU A 611 -9.61 -4.31 -23.82
N SER A 612 -9.88 -5.04 -22.73
CA SER A 612 -11.17 -5.73 -22.50
C SER A 612 -12.34 -4.74 -22.45
N ASP A 613 -13.48 -5.13 -23.00
CA ASP A 613 -14.73 -4.37 -22.94
C ASP A 613 -15.42 -4.40 -21.56
N PHE A 614 -14.90 -5.20 -20.62
CA PHE A 614 -15.51 -5.38 -19.30
C PHE A 614 -15.59 -4.05 -18.54
N GLY A 615 -16.84 -3.65 -18.20
CA GLY A 615 -17.14 -2.39 -17.53
C GLY A 615 -17.79 -1.33 -18.44
N TRP A 616 -17.59 -1.39 -19.75
CA TRP A 616 -18.15 -0.41 -20.69
C TRP A 616 -19.67 -0.46 -20.82
N GLY A 617 -20.30 -1.60 -20.54
CA GLY A 617 -21.75 -1.76 -20.58
C GLY A 617 -22.53 -0.71 -19.76
N ARG A 618 -21.95 -0.19 -18.64
CA ARG A 618 -22.52 0.90 -17.83
C ARG A 618 -22.71 2.18 -18.65
N TYR A 619 -21.83 2.49 -19.57
CA TYR A 619 -21.78 3.74 -20.33
C TYR A 619 -22.44 3.64 -21.70
N VAL A 620 -22.24 2.52 -22.39
CA VAL A 620 -22.85 2.32 -23.72
C VAL A 620 -24.30 1.85 -23.66
N GLY A 621 -24.69 1.14 -22.61
CA GLY A 621 -26.03 0.59 -22.46
C GLY A 621 -26.35 -0.55 -23.44
N LEU A 622 -27.63 -0.92 -23.54
CA LEU A 622 -28.08 -2.04 -24.39
C LEU A 622 -28.15 -1.70 -25.88
N ASP A 623 -28.23 -0.41 -26.21
CA ASP A 623 -28.34 0.07 -27.60
C ASP A 623 -26.99 0.55 -28.16
N GLY A 624 -25.92 0.39 -27.39
CA GLY A 624 -24.56 0.78 -27.79
C GLY A 624 -23.69 -0.41 -28.18
N ALA A 625 -22.46 -0.11 -28.56
CA ALA A 625 -21.46 -1.11 -28.94
C ALA A 625 -20.08 -0.75 -28.40
N THR A 626 -19.14 -1.67 -28.53
CA THR A 626 -17.72 -1.46 -28.16
C THR A 626 -16.81 -1.81 -29.33
N VAL A 627 -15.69 -1.11 -29.44
CA VAL A 627 -14.54 -1.47 -30.26
C VAL A 627 -13.40 -1.74 -29.27
N CYS A 628 -13.31 -2.97 -28.84
CA CYS A 628 -12.41 -3.45 -27.78
C CYS A 628 -11.74 -4.76 -28.19
N MET A 629 -10.79 -5.24 -27.37
CA MET A 629 -10.15 -6.54 -27.60
C MET A 629 -11.08 -7.68 -27.18
N GLU A 630 -11.21 -8.67 -28.08
CA GLU A 630 -11.98 -9.90 -27.82
C GLU A 630 -11.11 -11.08 -27.32
N GLY A 631 -9.78 -10.89 -27.30
CA GLY A 631 -8.82 -11.92 -26.90
C GLY A 631 -7.44 -11.34 -26.71
N PHE A 632 -6.43 -12.20 -26.56
CA PHE A 632 -5.05 -11.77 -26.44
C PHE A 632 -4.52 -11.11 -27.72
N GLY A 633 -3.50 -10.25 -27.58
CA GLY A 633 -2.83 -9.61 -28.69
C GLY A 633 -1.91 -10.55 -29.49
N ALA A 634 -0.93 -9.98 -30.18
CA ALA A 634 0.00 -10.74 -31.03
C ALA A 634 1.34 -10.00 -31.13
N SER A 635 2.42 -10.73 -31.44
CA SER A 635 3.72 -10.12 -31.72
C SER A 635 3.72 -9.51 -33.14
N GLY A 636 4.13 -8.23 -33.23
CA GLY A 636 4.27 -7.52 -34.49
C GLY A 636 4.43 -6.01 -34.30
N PRO A 637 4.69 -5.24 -35.36
CA PRO A 637 4.73 -3.78 -35.26
C PRO A 637 3.40 -3.21 -34.76
N ALA A 638 3.45 -2.31 -33.78
CA ALA A 638 2.25 -1.77 -33.11
C ALA A 638 1.17 -1.29 -34.08
N ALA A 639 1.52 -0.51 -35.12
CA ALA A 639 0.56 -0.02 -36.11
C ALA A 639 -0.20 -1.14 -36.83
N GLN A 640 0.49 -2.24 -37.18
CA GLN A 640 -0.13 -3.41 -37.80
C GLN A 640 -1.05 -4.18 -36.85
N LEU A 641 -0.74 -4.17 -35.55
CA LEU A 641 -1.59 -4.78 -34.52
C LEU A 641 -2.88 -3.99 -34.34
N PHE A 642 -2.80 -2.66 -34.26
CA PHE A 642 -4.00 -1.81 -34.22
C PHE A 642 -4.90 -2.04 -35.44
N GLU A 643 -4.34 -2.07 -36.66
CA GLU A 643 -5.09 -2.39 -37.90
C GLU A 643 -5.69 -3.81 -37.84
N LYS A 644 -4.87 -4.82 -37.48
CA LYS A 644 -5.30 -6.23 -37.40
C LYS A 644 -6.47 -6.44 -36.45
N PHE A 645 -6.47 -5.78 -35.30
CA PHE A 645 -7.51 -5.91 -34.28
C PHE A 645 -8.65 -4.88 -34.47
N GLY A 646 -8.64 -4.11 -35.56
CA GLY A 646 -9.74 -3.24 -35.96
C GLY A 646 -9.79 -1.89 -35.22
N PHE A 647 -8.68 -1.45 -34.64
CA PHE A 647 -8.59 -0.12 -34.04
C PHE A 647 -8.21 0.91 -35.09
N THR A 648 -9.21 1.27 -35.92
CA THR A 648 -9.11 2.30 -36.96
C THR A 648 -10.30 3.26 -36.90
N ALA A 649 -10.13 4.47 -37.37
CA ALA A 649 -11.20 5.48 -37.40
C ALA A 649 -12.41 5.01 -38.23
N GLU A 650 -12.14 4.30 -39.33
CA GLU A 650 -13.17 3.72 -40.22
C GLU A 650 -14.02 2.69 -39.45
N ARG A 651 -13.39 1.77 -38.72
CA ARG A 651 -14.10 0.75 -37.97
C ARG A 651 -14.97 1.38 -36.85
N VAL A 652 -14.46 2.41 -36.17
CA VAL A 652 -15.24 3.16 -35.20
C VAL A 652 -16.45 3.82 -35.85
N ALA A 653 -16.25 4.50 -37.01
CA ALA A 653 -17.35 5.14 -37.74
C ALA A 653 -18.38 4.13 -38.23
N GLU A 654 -17.96 2.99 -38.77
CA GLU A 654 -18.86 1.90 -39.19
C GLU A 654 -19.66 1.37 -38.03
N THR A 655 -19.04 1.17 -36.84
CA THR A 655 -19.72 0.71 -35.62
C THR A 655 -20.80 1.72 -35.19
N VAL A 656 -20.51 3.02 -35.22
CA VAL A 656 -21.51 4.07 -34.92
C VAL A 656 -22.69 4.02 -35.92
N LYS A 657 -22.41 3.84 -37.22
CA LYS A 657 -23.46 3.75 -38.25
C LYS A 657 -24.34 2.51 -38.11
N SER A 658 -23.81 1.45 -37.54
CA SER A 658 -24.55 0.19 -37.35
C SER A 658 -25.59 0.23 -36.24
N LEU A 659 -25.52 1.23 -35.35
CA LEU A 659 -26.49 1.49 -34.27
C LEU A 659 -27.69 2.27 -34.82
#